data_5f88e26fbf88a28c371a947b7d8a3d59
#
_entry.id   5f88e26fbf88a28c371a947b7d8a3d59
#
_cell.length_a   1.000
_cell.length_b   1.000
_cell.length_c   1.000
_cell.angle_alpha   90.00
_cell.angle_beta   90.00
_cell.angle_gamma   90.00
#
_symmetry.space_group_name_H-M   'P 1'
#
loop_
_entity.id
_entity.type
_entity.pdbx_description
1 polymer ?
#
loop_
_entity_poly.entity_id
_entity_poly.type
_entity_poly.pdbx_seq_one_letter_code
_entity_poly.pdbx_strand_id
1 'polypeptide(L)'
;MKMRLILLSTLFAVSAGAMAQGSLADYNRAYSLSNKFNNDNVYNLPADIKFKDSTNTYYYTENTAAGKKYVAKNADTNGSKSFDSKEELYKYLDIKLPEAAKPQFGRKHERHWMEIDEEKDTHPVTSPDGKLEAYIEGENVVLHEVGKPYTEKRILSTDGTLSNYYSAWIQWSPDSKYIMTCKRRPVEKRYVYYVESSPADQLQPILHKQEYAKPGDELPFKVPCIFDVTTGKEVIASTQLFDNQFSLDAFTWSSDSKEVIFEYNERGHKIYRVLTMSAQTGKVRTIIEETAATFVNYPRHFRYDFADTSKMIWMSECDNWNHLYMYNVAKGKVINQITKGTWCVREIVKVDEKANAIYFSASGVNPNEDPYHIHYYRIGMDGKNMICLTPAEGNHQAVFNYDMKYVVDKYSKADTPPVTELRSGIDGKMISTIAKADISKLKECGWVAPEIFKAKGRDGVTDIWGIIQRPTNFDPTKKYPVIEYIYAGPGDAYTPKSFIAYNWNTTALAELGFIVVQMDGMGTAWRGKKFEELCYKNLKDAGFPDRELWIKAAAAKYPYIDANNVGIFGASAGGQESTTAVLLHGDFYKAAYSSCGCQDNRMDKIWWNELWMGYPVDKSYEECSNVVNAHKLQGALMLVVGELDDNVDPSSTFQVANALEKAGKDFELVVLPGVHHTMGEKFGEHKRFDFFVKNLLKVTPPKWNEITK
;
A
#
# COMPACT_ATOMS: atom_id res chain seq x y z
N MET A 1 -72.24 47.13 37.77
CA MET A 1 -70.88 47.30 37.23
C MET A 1 -70.11 46.05 37.56
N LYS A 2 -69.97 45.11 36.63
CA LYS A 2 -69.25 43.86 36.85
C LYS A 2 -67.94 43.93 36.05
N MET A 3 -66.82 43.96 36.75
CA MET A 3 -65.50 43.96 36.23
C MET A 3 -65.09 42.49 35.91
N ARG A 4 -64.84 42.16 34.65
CA ARG A 4 -64.29 40.85 34.20
C ARG A 4 -62.78 40.92 34.27
N LEU A 5 -62.20 40.09 35.12
CA LEU A 5 -60.77 39.80 35.12
C LEU A 5 -60.45 38.86 33.97
N ILE A 6 -59.60 39.28 33.06
CA ILE A 6 -59.02 38.41 31.97
C ILE A 6 -57.67 37.95 32.53
N LEU A 7 -57.57 36.64 32.83
CA LEU A 7 -56.28 35.93 33.03
C LEU A 7 -55.63 35.63 31.71
N LEU A 8 -54.52 36.28 31.40
CA LEU A 8 -53.63 35.88 30.31
C LEU A 8 -52.71 34.78 30.83
N SER A 9 -52.93 33.53 30.41
CA SER A 9 -52.01 32.42 30.59
C SER A 9 -51.02 32.44 29.45
N THR A 10 -49.78 32.92 29.69
CA THR A 10 -48.65 32.76 28.79
C THR A 10 -48.16 31.32 28.91
N LEU A 11 -48.49 30.49 27.92
CA LEU A 11 -47.84 29.22 27.68
C LEU A 11 -46.41 29.50 27.20
N PHE A 12 -45.41 29.27 28.03
CA PHE A 12 -44.04 29.06 27.59
C PHE A 12 -43.98 27.68 26.94
N ALA A 13 -44.09 27.63 25.64
CA ALA A 13 -43.68 26.46 24.84
C ALA A 13 -42.15 26.43 24.90
N VAL A 14 -41.59 25.64 25.82
CA VAL A 14 -40.20 25.19 25.69
C VAL A 14 -40.18 24.28 24.50
N SER A 15 -39.89 24.82 23.32
CA SER A 15 -39.47 24.02 22.19
C SER A 15 -38.15 23.36 22.58
N ALA A 16 -38.20 22.07 22.96
CA ALA A 16 -37.03 21.24 22.93
C ALA A 16 -36.56 21.24 21.48
N GLY A 17 -35.72 22.20 21.10
CA GLY A 17 -35.02 22.20 19.81
C GLY A 17 -34.27 20.89 19.72
N ALA A 18 -34.72 20.02 18.85
CA ALA A 18 -33.90 18.90 18.40
C ALA A 18 -32.56 19.50 17.99
N MET A 19 -31.50 19.25 18.77
CA MET A 19 -30.16 19.77 18.47
C MET A 19 -29.83 19.30 17.07
N ALA A 20 -29.73 20.22 16.12
CA ALA A 20 -29.42 19.93 14.73
C ALA A 20 -28.01 19.33 14.67
N GLN A 21 -27.83 18.30 13.85
CA GLN A 21 -26.52 17.74 13.52
C GLN A 21 -25.71 18.80 12.75
N GLY A 22 -24.35 18.74 12.84
CA GLY A 22 -23.47 19.74 12.21
C GLY A 22 -23.37 21.07 12.96
N SER A 23 -23.73 21.09 14.25
CA SER A 23 -23.67 22.27 15.12
C SER A 23 -22.24 22.62 15.54
N LEU A 24 -22.01 23.83 16.07
CA LEU A 24 -20.73 24.23 16.69
C LEU A 24 -20.28 23.22 17.74
N ALA A 25 -21.19 22.68 18.54
CA ALA A 25 -20.89 21.68 19.55
C ALA A 25 -20.35 20.38 18.95
N ASP A 26 -20.86 19.96 17.77
CA ASP A 26 -20.40 18.78 17.05
C ASP A 26 -19.00 18.99 16.48
N TYR A 27 -18.69 20.16 15.91
CA TYR A 27 -17.35 20.53 15.46
C TYR A 27 -16.34 20.55 16.61
N ASN A 28 -16.68 21.20 17.73
CA ASN A 28 -15.80 21.24 18.90
C ASN A 28 -15.54 19.84 19.45
N ARG A 29 -16.54 18.95 19.45
CA ARG A 29 -16.38 17.56 19.82
C ARG A 29 -15.45 16.83 18.84
N ALA A 30 -15.68 16.94 17.53
CA ALA A 30 -14.85 16.33 16.49
C ALA A 30 -13.37 16.70 16.65
N TYR A 31 -13.04 17.99 16.77
CA TYR A 31 -11.66 18.44 16.95
C TYR A 31 -11.03 18.06 18.28
N SER A 32 -11.81 17.84 19.33
CA SER A 32 -11.30 17.41 20.63
C SER A 32 -10.92 15.94 20.70
N LEU A 33 -11.35 15.10 19.73
CA LEU A 33 -11.21 13.66 19.83
C LEU A 33 -9.75 13.17 19.70
N SER A 34 -8.93 13.82 18.88
CA SER A 34 -7.53 13.41 18.70
C SER A 34 -6.74 13.47 20.02
N ASN A 35 -7.10 14.38 20.93
CA ASN A 35 -6.49 14.48 22.24
C ASN A 35 -7.04 13.45 23.25
N LYS A 36 -8.23 12.90 22.99
CA LYS A 36 -8.91 11.93 23.86
C LYS A 36 -8.71 10.49 23.40
N PHE A 37 -8.77 10.26 22.09
CA PHE A 37 -8.72 8.95 21.48
C PHE A 37 -7.36 8.75 20.80
N ASN A 38 -6.34 8.52 21.60
CA ASN A 38 -4.98 8.28 21.12
C ASN A 38 -4.37 7.09 21.86
N ASN A 39 -3.25 6.60 21.38
CA ASN A 39 -2.58 5.45 21.96
C ASN A 39 -1.99 5.73 23.36
N ASP A 40 -1.84 7.00 23.78
CA ASP A 40 -1.38 7.32 25.12
C ASP A 40 -2.46 7.03 26.18
N ASN A 41 -3.72 6.95 25.77
CA ASN A 41 -4.85 6.53 26.57
C ASN A 41 -5.18 5.03 26.45
N VAL A 42 -4.31 4.25 25.83
CA VAL A 42 -4.36 2.80 25.80
C VAL A 42 -3.19 2.27 26.63
N TYR A 43 -3.49 1.67 27.77
CA TYR A 43 -2.46 1.13 28.66
C TYR A 43 -2.15 -0.33 28.34
N ASN A 44 -0.99 -0.82 28.78
CA ASN A 44 -0.54 -2.19 28.54
C ASN A 44 -0.56 -2.57 27.04
N LEU A 45 -0.21 -1.61 26.18
CA LEU A 45 -0.11 -1.84 24.73
C LEU A 45 1.37 -1.84 24.32
N PRO A 46 1.97 -3.02 24.12
CA PRO A 46 3.34 -3.12 23.60
C PRO A 46 3.42 -2.54 22.18
N ALA A 47 4.42 -1.67 21.99
CA ALA A 47 4.76 -1.04 20.72
C ALA A 47 6.25 -1.23 20.43
N ASP A 48 6.64 -1.11 19.16
CA ASP A 48 8.04 -1.22 18.72
C ASP A 48 8.71 -2.54 19.15
N ILE A 49 7.97 -3.63 19.13
CA ILE A 49 8.45 -4.95 19.59
C ILE A 49 9.56 -5.43 18.67
N LYS A 50 10.72 -5.80 19.26
CA LYS A 50 11.89 -6.34 18.56
C LYS A 50 12.57 -7.39 19.39
N PHE A 51 13.19 -8.38 18.74
CA PHE A 51 14.20 -9.22 19.37
C PHE A 51 15.59 -8.56 19.25
N LYS A 52 16.42 -8.72 20.28
CA LYS A 52 17.83 -8.40 20.20
C LYS A 52 18.51 -9.45 19.31
N ASP A 53 19.33 -9.01 18.36
CA ASP A 53 19.98 -9.86 17.38
C ASP A 53 20.69 -11.07 18.02
N SER A 54 20.50 -12.24 17.42
CA SER A 54 21.10 -13.52 17.84
C SER A 54 20.80 -13.93 19.29
N THR A 55 19.72 -13.41 19.88
CA THR A 55 19.30 -13.75 21.25
C THR A 55 17.81 -14.07 21.34
N ASN A 56 17.38 -14.63 22.48
CA ASN A 56 15.99 -14.85 22.81
C ASN A 56 15.41 -13.72 23.70
N THR A 57 16.09 -12.57 23.76
CA THR A 57 15.62 -11.40 24.48
C THR A 57 14.87 -10.48 23.53
N TYR A 58 13.61 -10.18 23.84
CA TYR A 58 12.80 -9.19 23.13
C TYR A 58 12.56 -7.97 24.01
N TYR A 59 12.32 -6.83 23.35
CA TYR A 59 12.08 -5.56 24.01
C TYR A 59 11.01 -4.75 23.30
N TYR A 60 10.37 -3.88 24.05
CA TYR A 60 9.26 -3.05 23.56
C TYR A 60 9.05 -1.83 24.44
N THR A 61 8.21 -0.92 23.97
CA THR A 61 7.68 0.20 24.77
C THR A 61 6.23 -0.07 25.11
N GLU A 62 5.77 0.40 26.27
CA GLU A 62 4.34 0.37 26.62
C GLU A 62 3.94 1.60 27.41
N ASN A 63 2.70 2.04 27.21
CA ASN A 63 2.11 3.07 28.04
C ASN A 63 1.45 2.43 29.27
N THR A 64 1.69 3.01 30.44
CA THR A 64 1.05 2.63 31.70
C THR A 64 0.37 3.84 32.32
N ALA A 65 -0.48 3.64 33.32
CA ALA A 65 -1.10 4.75 34.07
C ALA A 65 -0.04 5.66 34.74
N ALA A 66 1.17 5.15 34.99
CA ALA A 66 2.29 5.89 35.58
C ALA A 66 3.23 6.53 34.55
N GLY A 67 2.94 6.40 33.25
CA GLY A 67 3.75 6.92 32.16
C GLY A 67 4.32 5.79 31.27
N LYS A 68 5.17 6.18 30.33
CA LYS A 68 5.79 5.27 29.35
C LYS A 68 6.90 4.44 29.99
N LYS A 69 6.92 3.13 29.73
CA LYS A 69 7.93 2.19 30.19
C LYS A 69 8.62 1.53 28.99
N TYR A 70 9.88 1.15 29.20
CA TYR A 70 10.72 0.43 28.26
C TYR A 70 11.06 -0.92 28.88
N VAL A 71 10.72 -2.00 28.20
CA VAL A 71 10.74 -3.35 28.79
C VAL A 71 11.64 -4.27 27.98
N ALA A 72 12.49 -5.03 28.68
CA ALA A 72 13.21 -6.17 28.11
C ALA A 72 12.73 -7.47 28.78
N LYS A 73 12.47 -8.50 27.97
CA LYS A 73 12.09 -9.83 28.44
C LYS A 73 12.91 -10.91 27.75
N ASN A 74 13.25 -11.96 28.52
CA ASN A 74 13.91 -13.13 27.96
C ASN A 74 12.87 -14.25 27.74
N ALA A 75 12.78 -14.76 26.51
CA ALA A 75 11.78 -15.77 26.13
C ALA A 75 12.04 -17.16 26.75
N ASP A 76 13.29 -17.53 27.08
CA ASP A 76 13.60 -18.81 27.69
C ASP A 76 13.25 -18.87 29.19
N THR A 77 13.47 -17.75 29.91
CA THR A 77 13.34 -17.69 31.38
C THR A 77 12.10 -16.95 31.84
N ASN A 78 11.40 -16.26 30.91
CA ASN A 78 10.34 -15.30 31.20
C ASN A 78 10.77 -14.14 32.14
N GLY A 79 12.07 -13.95 32.32
CA GLY A 79 12.65 -12.85 33.10
C GLY A 79 12.36 -11.50 32.44
N SER A 80 11.96 -10.52 33.24
CA SER A 80 11.54 -9.18 32.78
C SER A 80 12.27 -8.09 33.54
N LYS A 81 12.66 -7.02 32.82
CA LYS A 81 13.20 -5.79 33.43
C LYS A 81 12.61 -4.58 32.71
N SER A 82 12.18 -3.58 33.51
CA SER A 82 11.62 -2.33 33.02
C SER A 82 12.54 -1.16 33.30
N PHE A 83 12.48 -0.15 32.44
CA PHE A 83 13.31 1.04 32.48
C PHE A 83 12.45 2.28 32.25
N ASP A 84 12.91 3.43 32.73
CA ASP A 84 12.19 4.70 32.58
C ASP A 84 12.60 5.46 31.30
N SER A 85 13.71 5.07 30.67
CA SER A 85 14.17 5.68 29.41
C SER A 85 14.62 4.65 28.38
N LYS A 86 14.61 5.07 27.11
CA LYS A 86 15.10 4.26 26.00
C LYS A 86 16.61 4.06 26.08
N GLU A 87 17.32 5.05 26.58
CA GLU A 87 18.77 5.04 26.76
C GLU A 87 19.19 3.95 27.76
N GLU A 88 18.47 3.84 28.90
CA GLU A 88 18.72 2.80 29.89
C GLU A 88 18.46 1.39 29.33
N LEU A 89 17.37 1.21 28.61
CA LEU A 89 17.06 -0.05 27.93
C LEU A 89 18.17 -0.43 26.95
N TYR A 90 18.59 0.50 26.07
CA TYR A 90 19.61 0.23 25.04
C TYR A 90 20.96 -0.05 25.64
N LYS A 91 21.34 0.68 26.70
CA LYS A 91 22.55 0.39 27.47
C LYS A 91 22.50 -1.01 28.10
N TYR A 92 21.38 -1.40 28.68
CA TYR A 92 21.21 -2.74 29.27
C TYR A 92 21.31 -3.84 28.20
N LEU A 93 20.77 -3.60 27.02
CA LEU A 93 20.79 -4.56 25.90
C LEU A 93 22.10 -4.51 25.10
N ASP A 94 23.02 -3.60 25.39
CA ASP A 94 24.21 -3.34 24.58
C ASP A 94 23.87 -3.07 23.11
N ILE A 95 22.88 -2.21 22.90
CA ILE A 95 22.43 -1.76 21.57
C ILE A 95 22.88 -0.31 21.38
N LYS A 96 23.53 0.00 20.27
CA LYS A 96 23.84 1.41 19.92
C LYS A 96 22.56 2.17 19.68
N LEU A 97 22.42 3.33 20.33
CA LEU A 97 21.34 4.26 20.00
C LEU A 97 21.48 4.65 18.52
N PRO A 98 20.39 4.63 17.76
CA PRO A 98 20.41 5.23 16.42
C PRO A 98 20.89 6.66 16.55
N GLU A 99 21.86 7.08 15.74
CA GLU A 99 22.19 8.50 15.63
C GLU A 99 20.88 9.26 15.35
N ALA A 100 20.66 10.33 16.12
CA ALA A 100 19.51 11.20 15.85
C ALA A 100 19.57 11.61 14.38
N ALA A 101 18.55 11.28 13.62
CA ALA A 101 18.46 11.70 12.22
C ALA A 101 18.64 13.22 12.22
N LYS A 102 19.75 13.70 11.64
CA LYS A 102 19.95 15.14 11.47
C LYS A 102 18.72 15.64 10.73
N PRO A 103 18.07 16.72 11.22
CA PRO A 103 16.95 17.27 10.48
C PRO A 103 17.47 17.60 9.07
N GLN A 104 16.98 16.85 8.09
CA GLN A 104 17.25 17.17 6.69
C GLN A 104 16.37 18.37 6.37
N PHE A 105 16.92 19.57 6.58
CA PHE A 105 16.38 20.78 6.02
C PHE A 105 16.63 20.71 4.50
N GLY A 106 15.57 20.80 3.71
CA GLY A 106 15.61 20.72 2.26
C GLY A 106 15.63 19.29 1.73
N ARG A 107 14.57 18.52 1.96
CA ARG A 107 14.34 17.28 1.24
C ARG A 107 14.01 17.62 -0.21
N LYS A 108 14.96 17.40 -1.09
CA LYS A 108 14.62 17.00 -2.44
C LYS A 108 14.03 15.59 -2.35
N HIS A 109 12.72 15.48 -2.21
CA HIS A 109 12.00 14.24 -2.48
C HIS A 109 11.80 14.16 -4.00
N GLU A 110 12.87 13.90 -4.72
CA GLU A 110 12.73 13.34 -6.05
C GLU A 110 12.29 11.89 -5.84
N ARG A 111 10.99 11.64 -5.85
CA ARG A 111 10.47 10.28 -6.00
C ARG A 111 10.60 9.90 -7.46
N HIS A 112 11.52 9.01 -7.75
CA HIS A 112 11.64 8.42 -9.08
C HIS A 112 10.61 7.29 -9.22
N TRP A 113 9.51 7.59 -9.87
CA TRP A 113 8.48 6.60 -10.22
C TRP A 113 8.83 5.93 -11.55
N MET A 114 9.65 4.92 -11.53
CA MET A 114 10.42 4.31 -12.59
C MET A 114 11.63 5.16 -12.98
N GLU A 115 12.76 4.76 -12.48
CA GLU A 115 14.02 5.20 -13.05
C GLU A 115 14.16 4.61 -14.45
N ILE A 116 13.91 5.44 -15.46
CA ILE A 116 14.20 5.10 -16.85
C ILE A 116 15.72 5.17 -17.07
N ASP A 117 16.45 5.88 -16.23
CA ASP A 117 17.90 5.93 -16.22
C ASP A 117 18.48 5.04 -15.12
N GLU A 118 19.37 4.17 -15.50
CA GLU A 118 20.30 3.55 -14.55
C GLU A 118 21.28 4.60 -14.07
N GLU A 119 21.67 4.52 -12.79
CA GLU A 119 22.75 5.33 -12.27
C GLU A 119 23.95 5.24 -13.24
N LYS A 120 24.42 6.37 -13.70
CA LYS A 120 25.65 6.47 -14.48
C LYS A 120 26.89 6.30 -13.61
N ASP A 121 26.74 5.61 -12.49
CA ASP A 121 27.84 5.39 -11.57
C ASP A 121 28.77 4.32 -12.14
N THR A 122 29.91 4.78 -12.62
CA THR A 122 30.94 3.97 -13.25
C THR A 122 31.98 3.47 -12.25
N HIS A 123 31.60 3.27 -11.00
CA HIS A 123 32.53 2.68 -10.02
C HIS A 123 32.96 1.28 -10.44
N PRO A 124 34.27 0.98 -10.43
CA PRO A 124 34.74 -0.35 -10.71
C PRO A 124 34.15 -1.39 -9.75
N VAL A 125 33.65 -2.49 -10.33
CA VAL A 125 33.11 -3.64 -9.57
C VAL A 125 34.19 -4.72 -9.56
N THR A 126 34.68 -5.02 -8.33
CA THR A 126 35.75 -6.00 -8.13
C THR A 126 35.21 -7.44 -8.24
N SER A 127 35.98 -8.32 -8.90
CA SER A 127 35.68 -9.75 -8.98
C SER A 127 35.68 -10.44 -7.60
N PRO A 128 34.93 -11.54 -7.41
CA PRO A 128 34.88 -12.28 -6.15
C PRO A 128 36.25 -12.74 -5.63
N ASP A 129 37.21 -13.06 -6.53
CA ASP A 129 38.58 -13.45 -6.18
C ASP A 129 39.51 -12.24 -5.91
N GLY A 130 39.03 -11.01 -6.06
CA GLY A 130 39.74 -9.77 -5.76
C GLY A 130 40.82 -9.37 -6.75
N LYS A 131 40.91 -10.03 -7.94
CA LYS A 131 42.03 -9.81 -8.87
C LYS A 131 41.70 -8.83 -9.99
N LEU A 132 40.44 -8.75 -10.38
CA LEU A 132 39.98 -7.95 -11.52
C LEU A 132 38.89 -6.95 -11.10
N GLU A 133 38.80 -5.87 -11.86
CA GLU A 133 37.74 -4.86 -11.76
C GLU A 133 37.11 -4.66 -13.13
N ALA A 134 35.78 -4.50 -13.17
CA ALA A 134 35.04 -4.18 -14.39
C ALA A 134 34.27 -2.88 -14.21
N TYR A 135 34.20 -2.04 -15.24
CA TYR A 135 33.50 -0.76 -15.25
C TYR A 135 33.11 -0.37 -16.69
N ILE A 136 32.32 0.68 -16.82
CA ILE A 136 31.94 1.25 -18.13
C ILE A 136 32.76 2.52 -18.38
N GLU A 137 33.33 2.63 -19.56
CA GLU A 137 34.02 3.81 -20.05
C GLU A 137 33.67 4.07 -21.52
N GLY A 138 33.18 5.25 -21.85
CA GLY A 138 32.77 5.58 -23.21
C GLY A 138 31.75 4.58 -23.76
N GLU A 139 30.70 4.29 -22.96
CA GLU A 139 29.59 3.36 -23.27
C GLU A 139 30.00 1.89 -23.44
N ASN A 140 31.27 1.54 -23.13
CA ASN A 140 31.85 0.20 -23.36
C ASN A 140 32.36 -0.44 -22.07
N VAL A 141 32.40 -1.77 -22.08
CA VAL A 141 32.89 -2.60 -20.94
C VAL A 141 34.41 -2.62 -20.94
N VAL A 142 34.99 -2.28 -19.78
CA VAL A 142 36.42 -2.26 -19.55
C VAL A 142 36.76 -3.20 -18.39
N LEU A 143 37.86 -3.92 -18.53
CA LEU A 143 38.43 -4.78 -17.52
C LEU A 143 39.80 -4.24 -17.08
N HIS A 144 40.11 -4.31 -15.79
CA HIS A 144 41.35 -3.81 -15.21
C HIS A 144 41.84 -4.79 -14.13
N GLU A 145 43.16 -4.96 -13.98
CA GLU A 145 43.75 -5.76 -12.89
C GLU A 145 43.90 -4.90 -11.63
N VAL A 146 43.38 -5.38 -10.50
CA VAL A 146 43.49 -4.69 -9.20
C VAL A 146 44.94 -4.39 -8.86
N GLY A 147 45.21 -3.14 -8.51
CA GLY A 147 46.59 -2.69 -8.13
C GLY A 147 47.51 -2.32 -9.32
N LYS A 148 47.06 -2.48 -10.56
CA LYS A 148 47.78 -1.98 -11.73
C LYS A 148 47.38 -0.54 -12.04
N PRO A 149 48.19 0.21 -12.85
CA PRO A 149 47.76 1.51 -13.37
C PRO A 149 46.56 1.39 -14.32
N TYR A 150 45.58 2.29 -14.22
CA TYR A 150 44.40 2.28 -15.10
C TYR A 150 44.74 2.49 -16.61
N THR A 151 45.96 2.83 -16.93
CA THR A 151 46.48 2.84 -18.32
C THR A 151 46.68 1.44 -18.89
N GLU A 152 46.74 0.40 -18.05
CA GLU A 152 46.91 -1.02 -18.42
C GLU A 152 45.56 -1.75 -18.51
N LYS A 153 44.48 -1.03 -18.80
CA LYS A 153 43.14 -1.59 -18.96
C LYS A 153 42.96 -2.39 -20.25
N ARG A 154 42.04 -3.34 -20.25
CA ARG A 154 41.60 -4.09 -21.44
C ARG A 154 40.17 -3.72 -21.77
N ILE A 155 39.94 -3.27 -23.01
CA ILE A 155 38.62 -2.96 -23.54
C ILE A 155 37.98 -4.26 -23.99
N LEU A 156 36.80 -4.64 -23.46
CA LEU A 156 36.08 -5.85 -23.80
C LEU A 156 35.04 -5.64 -24.89
N SER A 157 34.51 -4.42 -25.04
CA SER A 157 33.58 -4.07 -26.14
C SER A 157 33.96 -2.76 -26.78
N THR A 158 33.58 -2.55 -28.05
CA THR A 158 33.88 -1.33 -28.82
C THR A 158 32.69 -0.80 -29.62
N ASP A 159 31.52 -1.40 -29.41
CA ASP A 159 30.30 -1.12 -30.15
C ASP A 159 29.22 -0.42 -29.33
N GLY A 160 29.55 -0.01 -28.10
CA GLY A 160 28.72 0.85 -27.28
C GLY A 160 28.60 2.24 -27.87
N THR A 161 27.39 2.81 -27.84
CA THR A 161 27.08 4.17 -28.32
C THR A 161 26.04 4.80 -27.39
N LEU A 162 25.87 6.14 -27.42
CA LEU A 162 24.85 6.84 -26.63
C LEU A 162 23.42 6.33 -26.88
N SER A 163 23.14 5.74 -28.04
CA SER A 163 21.84 5.16 -28.39
C SER A 163 21.73 3.66 -28.14
N ASN A 164 22.83 3.02 -27.74
CA ASN A 164 22.88 1.59 -27.42
C ASN A 164 24.16 1.29 -26.63
N TYR A 165 24.12 1.53 -25.33
CA TYR A 165 25.26 1.50 -24.42
C TYR A 165 25.21 0.29 -23.49
N TYR A 166 26.36 -0.06 -22.91
CA TYR A 166 26.44 -1.04 -21.82
C TYR A 166 26.12 -0.37 -20.49
N SER A 167 25.20 -0.99 -19.73
CA SER A 167 24.78 -0.51 -18.43
C SER A 167 25.94 -0.49 -17.43
N ALA A 168 25.99 0.52 -16.58
CA ALA A 168 26.94 0.59 -15.48
C ALA A 168 26.70 -0.49 -14.42
N TRP A 169 25.53 -1.12 -14.42
CA TRP A 169 25.22 -2.28 -13.59
C TRP A 169 25.99 -3.51 -14.10
N ILE A 170 26.93 -4.00 -13.30
CA ILE A 170 27.83 -5.11 -13.61
C ILE A 170 27.73 -6.17 -12.52
N GLN A 171 27.62 -7.43 -12.90
CA GLN A 171 27.62 -8.57 -11.99
C GLN A 171 28.64 -9.62 -12.40
N TRP A 172 29.53 -9.98 -11.48
CA TRP A 172 30.49 -11.06 -11.68
C TRP A 172 29.86 -12.44 -11.46
N SER A 173 30.34 -13.44 -12.23
CA SER A 173 30.06 -14.84 -11.91
C SER A 173 30.76 -15.26 -10.61
N PRO A 174 30.21 -16.23 -9.85
CA PRO A 174 30.82 -16.74 -8.61
C PRO A 174 32.27 -17.20 -8.76
N ASP A 175 32.65 -17.74 -9.93
CA ASP A 175 34.01 -18.23 -10.20
C ASP A 175 34.95 -17.16 -10.81
N SER A 176 34.50 -15.90 -10.89
CA SER A 176 35.25 -14.75 -11.42
C SER A 176 35.66 -14.86 -12.90
N LYS A 177 35.03 -15.76 -13.68
CA LYS A 177 35.38 -15.94 -15.08
C LYS A 177 34.51 -15.16 -16.06
N TYR A 178 33.37 -14.72 -15.63
CA TYR A 178 32.41 -14.01 -16.47
C TYR A 178 31.95 -12.72 -15.82
N ILE A 179 31.66 -11.73 -16.68
CA ILE A 179 31.00 -10.48 -16.33
C ILE A 179 29.66 -10.47 -17.06
N MET A 180 28.58 -10.16 -16.32
CA MET A 180 27.27 -9.91 -16.89
C MET A 180 26.92 -8.44 -16.78
N THR A 181 26.42 -7.85 -17.84
CA THR A 181 25.78 -6.54 -17.91
C THR A 181 24.63 -6.57 -18.92
N CYS A 182 23.94 -5.46 -19.10
CA CYS A 182 22.92 -5.32 -20.15
C CYS A 182 23.33 -4.26 -21.18
N LYS A 183 23.15 -4.56 -22.44
CA LYS A 183 23.17 -3.57 -23.50
C LYS A 183 21.80 -2.89 -23.54
N ARG A 184 21.79 -1.55 -23.46
CA ARG A 184 20.57 -0.77 -23.27
C ARG A 184 20.33 0.22 -24.40
N ARG A 185 19.12 0.18 -24.95
CA ARG A 185 18.59 1.22 -25.83
C ARG A 185 17.74 2.18 -25.01
N PRO A 186 18.19 3.41 -24.77
CA PRO A 186 17.43 4.41 -24.03
C PRO A 186 16.27 4.95 -24.87
N VAL A 187 15.35 5.61 -24.21
CA VAL A 187 14.24 6.37 -24.82
C VAL A 187 14.29 7.82 -24.38
N GLU A 188 13.56 8.67 -25.09
CA GLU A 188 13.41 10.08 -24.67
C GLU A 188 12.65 10.13 -23.34
N LYS A 189 13.26 10.82 -22.35
CA LYS A 189 12.64 11.00 -21.04
C LYS A 189 11.41 11.88 -21.14
N ARG A 190 10.32 11.47 -20.47
CA ARG A 190 9.10 12.23 -20.30
C ARG A 190 9.08 12.89 -18.93
N TYR A 191 8.49 14.07 -18.84
CA TYR A 191 8.48 14.86 -17.62
C TYR A 191 7.09 15.41 -17.32
N VAL A 192 6.81 15.57 -16.02
CA VAL A 192 5.76 16.44 -15.52
C VAL A 192 6.39 17.70 -14.92
N TYR A 193 5.64 18.79 -14.93
CA TYR A 193 6.09 20.10 -14.47
C TYR A 193 5.05 20.69 -13.53
N TYR A 194 5.50 21.20 -12.40
CA TYR A 194 4.64 21.91 -11.45
C TYR A 194 5.41 23.09 -10.84
N VAL A 195 4.67 24.10 -10.37
CA VAL A 195 5.26 25.35 -9.87
C VAL A 195 5.01 25.44 -8.38
N GLU A 196 6.07 25.60 -7.60
CA GLU A 196 5.98 26.01 -6.20
C GLU A 196 5.78 27.53 -6.15
N SER A 197 4.55 27.96 -5.91
CA SER A 197 4.18 29.38 -5.97
C SER A 197 4.69 30.20 -4.79
N SER A 198 4.93 29.54 -3.64
CA SER A 198 5.27 30.18 -2.38
C SER A 198 6.40 29.46 -1.64
N PRO A 199 7.62 29.39 -2.24
CA PRO A 199 8.77 28.78 -1.59
C PRO A 199 9.13 29.51 -0.28
N ALA A 200 9.63 28.77 0.72
CA ALA A 200 9.89 29.30 2.05
C ALA A 200 11.13 30.21 2.11
N ASP A 201 12.04 30.10 1.14
CA ASP A 201 13.38 30.72 1.14
C ASP A 201 13.55 31.85 0.11
N GLN A 202 12.56 32.05 -0.76
CA GLN A 202 12.60 33.07 -1.80
C GLN A 202 11.23 33.62 -2.19
N LEU A 203 11.16 34.81 -2.81
CA LEU A 203 9.93 35.42 -3.31
C LEU A 203 9.49 34.82 -4.68
N GLN A 204 10.48 34.53 -5.54
CA GLN A 204 10.19 34.04 -6.88
C GLN A 204 9.72 32.56 -6.83
N PRO A 205 8.66 32.20 -7.58
CA PRO A 205 8.24 30.81 -7.71
C PRO A 205 9.37 29.91 -8.25
N ILE A 206 9.31 28.63 -7.91
CA ILE A 206 10.25 27.61 -8.37
C ILE A 206 9.52 26.66 -9.32
N LEU A 207 10.10 26.44 -10.51
CA LEU A 207 9.65 25.40 -11.43
C LEU A 207 10.30 24.07 -11.07
N HIS A 208 9.47 23.08 -10.75
CA HIS A 208 9.89 21.71 -10.57
C HIS A 208 9.71 20.90 -11.85
N LYS A 209 10.62 19.96 -12.08
CA LYS A 209 10.62 19.04 -13.20
C LYS A 209 10.92 17.64 -12.67
N GLN A 210 10.04 16.69 -12.97
CA GLN A 210 10.17 15.30 -12.53
C GLN A 210 10.01 14.35 -13.71
N GLU A 211 10.88 13.34 -13.81
CA GLU A 211 10.74 12.27 -14.78
C GLU A 211 9.49 11.44 -14.47
N TYR A 212 8.63 11.23 -15.47
CA TYR A 212 7.31 10.65 -15.25
C TYR A 212 6.77 10.05 -16.54
N ALA A 213 6.94 8.72 -16.69
CA ALA A 213 6.38 7.99 -17.82
C ALA A 213 4.88 7.71 -17.59
N LYS A 214 4.08 7.91 -18.63
CA LYS A 214 2.63 7.70 -18.65
C LYS A 214 2.27 6.51 -19.55
N PRO A 215 1.09 5.92 -19.41
CA PRO A 215 0.63 4.84 -20.28
C PRO A 215 0.76 5.20 -21.75
N GLY A 216 1.36 4.30 -22.52
CA GLY A 216 1.64 4.48 -23.94
C GLY A 216 3.01 5.05 -24.27
N ASP A 217 3.73 5.67 -23.31
CA ASP A 217 5.10 6.16 -23.53
C ASP A 217 6.05 5.01 -23.84
N GLU A 218 7.06 5.27 -24.65
CA GLU A 218 8.10 4.29 -24.95
C GLU A 218 8.92 3.93 -23.71
N LEU A 219 9.34 2.67 -23.61
CA LEU A 219 10.18 2.14 -22.54
C LEU A 219 11.54 1.70 -23.08
N PRO A 220 12.62 1.83 -22.28
CA PRO A 220 13.94 1.38 -22.68
C PRO A 220 13.96 -0.13 -22.86
N PHE A 221 14.83 -0.62 -23.75
CA PHE A 221 15.00 -2.04 -24.04
C PHE A 221 16.36 -2.52 -23.57
N LYS A 222 16.40 -3.63 -22.81
CA LYS A 222 17.62 -4.24 -22.27
C LYS A 222 17.90 -5.58 -22.93
N VAL A 223 19.18 -5.85 -23.23
CA VAL A 223 19.63 -7.15 -23.72
C VAL A 223 20.79 -7.63 -22.84
N PRO A 224 20.65 -8.74 -22.10
CA PRO A 224 21.73 -9.29 -21.30
C PRO A 224 22.92 -9.70 -22.13
N CYS A 225 24.11 -9.34 -21.68
CA CYS A 225 25.40 -9.65 -22.30
C CYS A 225 26.35 -10.24 -21.28
N ILE A 226 27.08 -11.26 -21.68
CA ILE A 226 28.07 -11.92 -20.80
C ILE A 226 29.41 -11.87 -21.50
N PHE A 227 30.48 -11.47 -20.78
CA PHE A 227 31.85 -11.42 -21.27
C PHE A 227 32.69 -12.49 -20.56
N ASP A 228 33.36 -13.35 -21.31
CA ASP A 228 34.43 -14.20 -20.79
C ASP A 228 35.68 -13.35 -20.54
N VAL A 229 36.11 -13.22 -19.30
CA VAL A 229 37.20 -12.29 -18.93
C VAL A 229 38.56 -12.77 -19.41
N THR A 230 38.73 -14.09 -19.70
CA THR A 230 39.96 -14.65 -20.18
C THR A 230 40.13 -14.39 -21.68
N THR A 231 39.09 -14.69 -22.45
CA THR A 231 39.13 -14.61 -23.94
C THR A 231 38.69 -13.25 -24.46
N GLY A 232 37.95 -12.47 -23.69
CA GLY A 232 37.27 -11.25 -24.10
C GLY A 232 36.04 -11.50 -24.99
N LYS A 233 35.62 -12.77 -25.14
CA LYS A 233 34.46 -13.10 -25.95
C LYS A 233 33.17 -12.62 -25.31
N GLU A 234 32.39 -11.86 -26.08
CA GLU A 234 31.02 -11.49 -25.74
C GLU A 234 30.02 -12.55 -26.18
N VAL A 235 29.01 -12.77 -25.35
CA VAL A 235 27.83 -13.59 -25.63
C VAL A 235 26.59 -12.76 -25.35
N ILE A 236 25.74 -12.55 -26.35
CA ILE A 236 24.52 -11.74 -26.29
C ILE A 236 23.32 -12.67 -26.20
N ALA A 237 22.34 -12.33 -25.34
CA ALA A 237 21.12 -13.09 -25.20
C ALA A 237 20.23 -13.04 -26.45
N SER A 238 19.63 -14.19 -26.82
CA SER A 238 18.54 -14.24 -27.81
C SER A 238 17.26 -13.61 -27.18
N THR A 239 16.72 -12.56 -27.82
CA THR A 239 15.60 -11.78 -27.32
C THR A 239 14.21 -12.36 -27.60
N GLN A 240 14.10 -13.48 -28.32
CA GLN A 240 12.80 -14.04 -28.74
C GLN A 240 11.80 -14.32 -27.62
N LEU A 241 12.27 -14.54 -26.39
CA LEU A 241 11.42 -14.81 -25.22
C LEU A 241 11.11 -13.55 -24.39
N PHE A 242 11.66 -12.38 -24.76
CA PHE A 242 11.50 -11.14 -24.00
C PHE A 242 11.59 -9.88 -24.90
N ASP A 243 10.94 -9.93 -26.05
CA ASP A 243 10.96 -8.89 -27.09
C ASP A 243 10.02 -7.70 -26.82
N ASN A 244 9.01 -7.86 -25.97
CA ASN A 244 8.04 -6.82 -25.58
C ASN A 244 8.19 -6.47 -24.09
N GLN A 245 9.28 -5.79 -23.72
CA GLN A 245 9.63 -5.55 -22.33
C GLN A 245 8.82 -4.42 -21.69
N PHE A 246 8.18 -4.71 -20.56
CA PHE A 246 7.93 -3.72 -19.54
C PHE A 246 9.16 -3.59 -18.63
N SER A 247 9.66 -4.71 -18.11
CA SER A 247 10.91 -4.75 -17.36
C SER A 247 11.68 -6.06 -17.56
N LEU A 248 12.97 -5.99 -17.28
CA LEU A 248 13.88 -7.13 -17.26
C LEU A 248 14.80 -6.97 -16.05
N ASP A 249 14.62 -7.83 -15.02
CA ASP A 249 15.15 -7.58 -13.68
C ASP A 249 15.59 -8.86 -12.96
N ALA A 250 15.97 -8.74 -11.68
CA ALA A 250 16.23 -9.83 -10.74
C ALA A 250 17.27 -10.86 -11.25
N PHE A 251 18.36 -10.37 -11.83
CA PHE A 251 19.44 -11.20 -12.35
C PHE A 251 20.22 -11.93 -11.24
N THR A 252 20.41 -13.22 -11.42
CA THR A 252 21.15 -14.07 -10.46
C THR A 252 21.98 -15.10 -11.22
N TRP A 253 23.26 -15.22 -10.91
CA TRP A 253 24.12 -16.29 -11.43
C TRP A 253 23.75 -17.64 -10.81
N SER A 254 23.79 -18.70 -11.63
CA SER A 254 23.81 -20.06 -11.10
C SER A 254 25.08 -20.30 -10.29
N SER A 255 24.99 -21.17 -9.27
CA SER A 255 26.12 -21.47 -8.36
C SER A 255 27.33 -22.05 -9.09
N ASP A 256 27.13 -22.69 -10.27
CA ASP A 256 28.18 -23.25 -11.11
C ASP A 256 28.67 -22.28 -12.22
N SER A 257 28.22 -21.01 -12.18
CA SER A 257 28.59 -19.95 -13.13
C SER A 257 28.25 -20.21 -14.61
N LYS A 258 27.35 -21.17 -14.90
CA LYS A 258 27.02 -21.53 -16.30
C LYS A 258 25.82 -20.80 -16.87
N GLU A 259 24.92 -20.33 -16.02
CA GLU A 259 23.69 -19.67 -16.43
C GLU A 259 23.43 -18.41 -15.58
N VAL A 260 22.75 -17.43 -16.16
CA VAL A 260 22.17 -16.28 -15.46
C VAL A 260 20.66 -16.40 -15.51
N ILE A 261 20.02 -16.40 -14.35
CA ILE A 261 18.56 -16.41 -14.19
C ILE A 261 18.07 -14.96 -14.08
N PHE A 262 16.98 -14.62 -14.75
CA PHE A 262 16.39 -13.29 -14.71
C PHE A 262 14.88 -13.32 -14.91
N GLU A 263 14.21 -12.23 -14.55
CA GLU A 263 12.77 -12.10 -14.68
C GLU A 263 12.39 -11.15 -15.81
N TYR A 264 11.40 -11.52 -16.58
CA TYR A 264 10.83 -10.77 -17.67
C TYR A 264 9.36 -10.49 -17.39
N ASN A 265 8.99 -9.23 -17.39
CA ASN A 265 7.63 -8.74 -17.35
C ASN A 265 7.27 -8.19 -18.74
N GLU A 266 6.29 -8.80 -19.39
CA GLU A 266 5.81 -8.32 -20.68
C GLU A 266 5.04 -7.01 -20.53
N ARG A 267 5.19 -6.10 -21.45
CA ARG A 267 4.37 -4.89 -21.48
C ARG A 267 2.90 -5.20 -21.72
N GLY A 268 2.00 -4.72 -20.84
CA GLY A 268 0.61 -5.14 -20.76
C GLY A 268 0.37 -6.26 -19.75
N HIS A 269 1.45 -6.77 -19.15
CA HIS A 269 1.45 -7.66 -17.97
C HIS A 269 0.67 -8.97 -18.11
N LYS A 270 0.46 -9.45 -19.35
CA LYS A 270 -0.24 -10.71 -19.58
C LYS A 270 0.66 -11.92 -19.52
N ILE A 271 1.96 -11.72 -19.72
CA ILE A 271 2.99 -12.76 -19.64
C ILE A 271 4.07 -12.31 -18.67
N TYR A 272 4.43 -13.21 -17.76
CA TYR A 272 5.58 -13.07 -16.89
C TYR A 272 6.43 -14.31 -16.95
N ARG A 273 7.76 -14.16 -17.09
CA ARG A 273 8.69 -15.30 -17.23
C ARG A 273 9.85 -15.19 -16.27
N VAL A 274 10.23 -16.32 -15.70
CA VAL A 274 11.57 -16.53 -15.17
C VAL A 274 12.37 -17.25 -16.25
N LEU A 275 13.41 -16.60 -16.72
CA LEU A 275 14.26 -17.05 -17.83
C LEU A 275 15.66 -17.38 -17.33
N THR A 276 16.41 -18.16 -18.11
CA THR A 276 17.84 -18.33 -17.87
C THR A 276 18.60 -18.27 -19.20
N MET A 277 19.79 -17.65 -19.17
CA MET A 277 20.71 -17.48 -20.28
C MET A 277 21.98 -18.28 -20.04
N SER A 278 22.39 -19.08 -21.01
CA SER A 278 23.68 -19.78 -21.00
C SER A 278 24.85 -18.80 -21.14
N ALA A 279 25.79 -18.83 -20.20
CA ALA A 279 27.00 -17.99 -20.23
C ALA A 279 27.93 -18.30 -21.44
N GLN A 280 27.85 -19.49 -22.03
CA GLN A 280 28.69 -19.87 -23.15
C GLN A 280 28.09 -19.56 -24.50
N THR A 281 26.76 -19.64 -24.64
CA THR A 281 26.08 -19.62 -25.96
C THR A 281 25.07 -18.49 -26.12
N GLY A 282 24.67 -17.80 -25.07
CA GLY A 282 23.60 -16.80 -25.10
C GLY A 282 22.20 -17.37 -25.32
N LYS A 283 22.06 -18.68 -25.39
CA LYS A 283 20.76 -19.33 -25.55
C LYS A 283 19.92 -19.09 -24.30
N VAL A 284 18.70 -18.59 -24.51
CA VAL A 284 17.73 -18.34 -23.45
C VAL A 284 16.67 -19.44 -23.43
N ARG A 285 16.29 -19.90 -22.25
CA ARG A 285 15.18 -20.84 -22.04
C ARG A 285 14.29 -20.38 -20.89
N THR A 286 13.05 -20.81 -20.91
CA THR A 286 12.07 -20.54 -19.85
C THR A 286 12.23 -21.54 -18.70
N ILE A 287 12.23 -21.04 -17.46
CA ILE A 287 12.08 -21.83 -16.24
C ILE A 287 10.61 -21.81 -15.80
N ILE A 288 10.02 -20.62 -15.73
CA ILE A 288 8.62 -20.39 -15.35
C ILE A 288 7.97 -19.47 -16.38
N GLU A 289 6.76 -19.78 -16.78
CA GLU A 289 5.90 -18.89 -17.56
C GLU A 289 4.54 -18.80 -16.90
N GLU A 290 4.11 -17.59 -16.60
CA GLU A 290 2.75 -17.27 -16.20
C GLU A 290 2.06 -16.48 -17.29
N THR A 291 0.80 -16.83 -17.54
CA THR A 291 -0.06 -16.15 -18.50
C THR A 291 -1.42 -15.85 -17.91
N ALA A 292 -1.97 -14.68 -18.24
CA ALA A 292 -3.29 -14.30 -17.83
C ALA A 292 -4.06 -13.64 -18.97
N ALA A 293 -5.38 -13.82 -19.02
CA ALA A 293 -6.24 -13.08 -19.94
C ALA A 293 -6.30 -11.59 -19.62
N THR A 294 -6.14 -11.25 -18.34
CA THR A 294 -6.17 -9.91 -17.77
C THR A 294 -4.75 -9.42 -17.50
N PHE A 295 -4.21 -9.71 -16.35
CA PHE A 295 -2.86 -9.35 -15.93
C PHE A 295 -2.27 -10.41 -15.01
N VAL A 296 -0.96 -10.53 -14.98
CA VAL A 296 -0.19 -11.21 -13.94
C VAL A 296 0.17 -10.16 -12.88
N ASN A 297 -0.23 -10.38 -11.62
CA ASN A 297 0.01 -9.42 -10.54
C ASN A 297 1.47 -9.50 -10.06
N TYR A 298 2.39 -9.04 -10.90
CA TYR A 298 3.83 -9.13 -10.68
C TYR A 298 4.33 -8.47 -9.37
N PRO A 299 3.72 -7.39 -8.81
CA PRO A 299 4.15 -6.84 -7.53
C PRO A 299 4.03 -7.80 -6.34
N ARG A 300 3.26 -8.90 -6.50
CA ARG A 300 3.10 -9.94 -5.47
C ARG A 300 4.01 -11.14 -5.65
N HIS A 301 4.78 -11.21 -6.72
CA HIS A 301 5.69 -12.32 -6.94
C HIS A 301 6.75 -12.39 -5.85
N PHE A 302 7.07 -13.61 -5.48
CA PHE A 302 8.18 -13.94 -4.61
C PHE A 302 8.98 -15.05 -5.26
N ARG A 303 10.30 -14.85 -5.42
CA ARG A 303 11.23 -15.84 -5.89
C ARG A 303 12.28 -16.11 -4.81
N TYR A 304 12.54 -17.37 -4.56
CA TYR A 304 13.63 -17.81 -3.72
C TYR A 304 14.45 -18.86 -4.46
N ASP A 305 15.69 -18.53 -4.77
CA ASP A 305 16.66 -19.45 -5.39
C ASP A 305 17.40 -20.20 -4.29
N PHE A 306 17.39 -21.55 -4.34
CA PHE A 306 18.18 -22.35 -3.41
C PHE A 306 19.68 -22.13 -3.62
N ALA A 307 20.48 -22.32 -2.57
CA ALA A 307 21.91 -22.04 -2.61
C ALA A 307 22.66 -22.82 -3.71
N ASP A 308 22.19 -24.02 -4.07
CA ASP A 308 22.72 -24.83 -5.17
C ASP A 308 22.10 -24.51 -6.54
N THR A 309 21.16 -23.56 -6.58
CA THR A 309 20.39 -23.14 -7.76
C THR A 309 19.65 -24.26 -8.51
N SER A 310 19.52 -25.46 -7.92
CA SER A 310 18.80 -26.59 -8.53
C SER A 310 17.29 -26.48 -8.45
N LYS A 311 16.80 -25.72 -7.47
CA LYS A 311 15.38 -25.52 -7.16
C LYS A 311 15.08 -24.04 -6.96
N MET A 312 13.80 -23.72 -7.07
CA MET A 312 13.29 -22.37 -6.84
C MET A 312 11.92 -22.45 -6.20
N ILE A 313 11.63 -21.58 -5.22
CA ILE A 313 10.27 -21.33 -4.75
C ILE A 313 9.72 -20.14 -5.52
N TRP A 314 8.52 -20.30 -6.03
CA TRP A 314 7.80 -19.28 -6.77
C TRP A 314 6.41 -19.06 -6.18
N MET A 315 6.00 -17.81 -6.03
CA MET A 315 4.65 -17.41 -5.60
C MET A 315 3.80 -17.06 -6.81
N SER A 316 2.63 -17.67 -6.94
CA SER A 316 1.77 -17.54 -8.12
C SER A 316 0.29 -17.59 -7.77
N GLU A 317 -0.52 -16.89 -8.56
CA GLU A 317 -1.99 -16.91 -8.54
C GLU A 317 -2.60 -17.83 -9.62
N CYS A 318 -1.82 -18.77 -10.17
CA CYS A 318 -2.23 -19.58 -11.31
C CYS A 318 -3.46 -20.48 -11.06
N ASP A 319 -3.80 -20.75 -9.79
CA ASP A 319 -5.00 -21.52 -9.40
C ASP A 319 -6.12 -20.63 -8.80
N ASN A 320 -6.09 -19.32 -9.07
CA ASN A 320 -6.95 -18.27 -8.52
C ASN A 320 -6.54 -17.72 -7.15
N TRP A 321 -5.66 -18.40 -6.41
CA TRP A 321 -5.22 -18.00 -5.09
C TRP A 321 -3.71 -17.82 -5.07
N ASN A 322 -3.21 -16.92 -4.23
CA ASN A 322 -1.79 -16.67 -4.14
C ASN A 322 -1.10 -17.78 -3.33
N HIS A 323 -0.36 -18.67 -4.02
CA HIS A 323 0.25 -19.86 -3.44
C HIS A 323 1.72 -20.05 -3.81
N LEU A 324 2.40 -20.92 -3.07
CA LEU A 324 3.81 -21.25 -3.25
C LEU A 324 3.96 -22.58 -4.01
N TYR A 325 4.89 -22.56 -4.97
CA TYR A 325 5.25 -23.71 -5.80
C TYR A 325 6.74 -23.96 -5.78
N MET A 326 7.17 -25.23 -5.71
CA MET A 326 8.56 -25.64 -5.87
C MET A 326 8.83 -26.00 -7.31
N TYR A 327 9.83 -25.38 -7.92
CA TYR A 327 10.28 -25.68 -9.29
C TYR A 327 11.62 -26.37 -9.34
N ASN A 328 11.81 -27.24 -10.32
CA ASN A 328 13.10 -27.74 -10.78
C ASN A 328 13.64 -26.78 -11.85
N VAL A 329 14.74 -26.09 -11.57
CA VAL A 329 15.30 -25.04 -12.45
C VAL A 329 15.77 -25.63 -13.77
N ALA A 330 16.47 -26.76 -13.76
CA ALA A 330 17.01 -27.38 -14.97
C ALA A 330 15.90 -27.85 -15.93
N LYS A 331 14.78 -28.37 -15.38
CA LYS A 331 13.67 -28.91 -16.17
C LYS A 331 12.59 -27.86 -16.48
N GLY A 332 12.57 -26.72 -15.79
CA GLY A 332 11.50 -25.73 -15.87
C GLY A 332 10.12 -26.31 -15.52
N LYS A 333 10.05 -27.16 -14.49
CA LYS A 333 8.81 -27.86 -14.11
C LYS A 333 8.57 -27.79 -12.62
N VAL A 334 7.29 -27.69 -12.24
CA VAL A 334 6.82 -27.81 -10.86
C VAL A 334 7.19 -29.18 -10.30
N ILE A 335 7.83 -29.19 -9.14
CA ILE A 335 8.07 -30.39 -8.33
C ILE A 335 6.82 -30.69 -7.51
N ASN A 336 6.31 -29.69 -6.78
CA ASN A 336 5.08 -29.75 -5.99
C ASN A 336 4.51 -28.35 -5.72
N GLN A 337 3.22 -28.28 -5.51
CA GLN A 337 2.56 -27.14 -4.89
C GLN A 337 2.75 -27.21 -3.38
N ILE A 338 3.34 -26.17 -2.76
CA ILE A 338 3.67 -26.16 -1.33
C ILE A 338 2.45 -25.75 -0.50
N THR A 339 1.77 -24.67 -0.91
CA THR A 339 0.54 -24.21 -0.27
C THR A 339 -0.65 -24.35 -1.20
N LYS A 340 -1.84 -24.65 -0.69
CA LYS A 340 -3.06 -24.83 -1.50
C LYS A 340 -4.32 -24.58 -0.68
N GLY A 341 -5.38 -24.15 -1.34
CA GLY A 341 -6.69 -23.91 -0.72
C GLY A 341 -7.36 -22.66 -1.27
N THR A 342 -8.48 -22.25 -0.68
CA THR A 342 -9.23 -21.05 -1.06
C THR A 342 -8.84 -19.86 -0.20
N TRP A 343 -7.55 -19.54 -0.17
CA TRP A 343 -6.94 -18.52 0.67
C TRP A 343 -5.62 -18.02 0.05
N CYS A 344 -5.07 -16.93 0.54
CA CYS A 344 -3.88 -16.29 -0.03
C CYS A 344 -2.69 -16.32 0.93
N VAL A 345 -1.51 -16.72 0.45
CA VAL A 345 -0.23 -16.34 1.06
C VAL A 345 -0.07 -14.82 0.92
N ARG A 346 0.36 -14.15 2.01
CA ARG A 346 0.56 -12.69 2.03
C ARG A 346 2.03 -12.34 1.90
N GLU A 347 2.84 -12.82 2.81
CA GLU A 347 4.29 -12.55 2.85
C GLU A 347 5.08 -13.77 3.31
N ILE A 348 6.30 -13.88 2.82
CA ILE A 348 7.24 -14.89 3.28
C ILE A 348 8.10 -14.28 4.38
N VAL A 349 8.03 -14.88 5.57
CA VAL A 349 8.86 -14.48 6.72
C VAL A 349 10.25 -15.08 6.60
N LYS A 350 10.36 -16.38 6.28
CA LYS A 350 11.63 -17.07 6.15
C LYS A 350 11.48 -18.37 5.36
N VAL A 351 12.42 -18.60 4.46
CA VAL A 351 12.71 -19.93 3.90
C VAL A 351 13.88 -20.52 4.68
N ASP A 352 13.65 -21.63 5.37
CA ASP A 352 14.68 -22.33 6.16
C ASP A 352 15.02 -23.65 5.49
N GLU A 353 16.09 -23.63 4.66
CA GLU A 353 16.54 -24.82 3.94
C GLU A 353 16.97 -25.93 4.90
N LYS A 354 17.61 -25.57 6.03
CA LYS A 354 18.11 -26.54 7.02
C LYS A 354 16.97 -27.26 7.74
N ALA A 355 15.93 -26.51 8.11
CA ALA A 355 14.73 -27.07 8.75
C ALA A 355 13.73 -27.66 7.75
N ASN A 356 13.99 -27.54 6.43
CA ASN A 356 13.07 -27.89 5.34
C ASN A 356 11.68 -27.30 5.56
N ALA A 357 11.61 -26.02 5.92
CA ALA A 357 10.38 -25.34 6.31
C ALA A 357 10.30 -23.92 5.75
N ILE A 358 9.06 -23.45 5.54
CA ILE A 358 8.76 -22.07 5.17
C ILE A 358 7.87 -21.48 6.25
N TYR A 359 8.21 -20.28 6.70
CA TYR A 359 7.42 -19.44 7.58
C TYR A 359 6.79 -18.32 6.75
N PHE A 360 5.50 -18.09 6.86
CA PHE A 360 4.78 -17.14 6.03
C PHE A 360 3.53 -16.61 6.73
N SER A 361 3.03 -15.47 6.27
CA SER A 361 1.71 -14.98 6.63
C SER A 361 0.69 -15.32 5.54
N ALA A 362 -0.55 -15.54 5.95
CA ALA A 362 -1.67 -15.83 5.04
C ALA A 362 -2.97 -15.27 5.59
N SER A 363 -3.95 -15.06 4.69
CA SER A 363 -5.30 -14.61 5.03
C SER A 363 -6.36 -15.48 4.36
N GLY A 364 -7.52 -15.66 5.01
CA GLY A 364 -8.63 -16.46 4.50
C GLY A 364 -8.53 -17.98 4.76
N VAL A 365 -7.53 -18.43 5.51
CA VAL A 365 -7.38 -19.86 5.85
C VAL A 365 -8.51 -20.36 6.74
N ASN A 366 -8.96 -19.54 7.70
CA ASN A 366 -10.10 -19.85 8.55
C ASN A 366 -11.40 -19.31 7.91
N PRO A 367 -12.33 -20.17 7.45
CA PRO A 367 -13.55 -19.71 6.77
C PRO A 367 -14.56 -19.03 7.70
N ASN A 368 -14.38 -19.12 9.02
CA ASN A 368 -15.28 -18.53 10.01
C ASN A 368 -14.89 -17.12 10.44
N GLU A 369 -13.77 -16.61 9.94
CA GLU A 369 -13.25 -15.27 10.24
C GLU A 369 -13.40 -14.31 9.06
N ASP A 370 -13.09 -13.04 9.32
CA ASP A 370 -12.87 -12.06 8.25
C ASP A 370 -11.73 -12.57 7.35
N PRO A 371 -11.98 -12.80 6.05
CA PRO A 371 -10.99 -13.39 5.13
C PRO A 371 -9.74 -12.53 4.91
N TYR A 372 -9.71 -11.33 5.43
CA TYR A 372 -8.55 -10.44 5.40
C TYR A 372 -7.68 -10.54 6.65
N HIS A 373 -8.12 -11.22 7.72
CA HIS A 373 -7.30 -11.43 8.92
C HIS A 373 -6.04 -12.21 8.58
N ILE A 374 -4.90 -11.65 8.94
CA ILE A 374 -3.58 -12.23 8.73
C ILE A 374 -3.25 -13.13 9.89
N HIS A 375 -2.84 -14.37 9.59
CA HIS A 375 -2.25 -15.31 10.52
C HIS A 375 -0.89 -15.76 10.01
N TYR A 376 -0.05 -16.27 10.92
CA TYR A 376 1.27 -16.76 10.59
C TYR A 376 1.33 -18.28 10.67
N TYR A 377 2.02 -18.86 9.72
CA TYR A 377 2.07 -20.29 9.50
C TYR A 377 3.50 -20.79 9.30
N ARG A 378 3.70 -22.06 9.60
CA ARG A 378 4.87 -22.83 9.21
C ARG A 378 4.41 -24.04 8.39
N ILE A 379 5.12 -24.35 7.29
CA ILE A 379 4.82 -25.51 6.44
C ILE A 379 6.13 -26.19 6.00
N GLY A 380 6.10 -27.51 5.79
CA GLY A 380 7.20 -28.21 5.13
C GLY A 380 7.30 -27.86 3.65
N MET A 381 8.49 -27.83 3.08
CA MET A 381 8.70 -27.54 1.66
C MET A 381 8.04 -28.59 0.73
N ASP A 382 7.69 -29.78 1.26
CA ASP A 382 6.91 -30.81 0.58
C ASP A 382 5.41 -30.55 0.59
N GLY A 383 4.94 -29.44 1.18
CA GLY A 383 3.55 -29.06 1.31
C GLY A 383 2.80 -29.76 2.45
N LYS A 384 3.50 -30.41 3.36
CA LYS A 384 2.91 -31.11 4.51
C LYS A 384 3.13 -30.38 5.83
N ASN A 385 2.38 -30.82 6.85
CA ASN A 385 2.53 -30.34 8.23
C ASN A 385 2.39 -28.80 8.35
N MET A 386 1.39 -28.21 7.71
CA MET A 386 1.05 -26.81 7.91
C MET A 386 0.54 -26.59 9.33
N ILE A 387 1.15 -25.68 10.06
CA ILE A 387 0.85 -25.35 11.46
C ILE A 387 0.53 -23.86 11.55
N CYS A 388 -0.60 -23.51 12.16
CA CYS A 388 -0.89 -22.12 12.51
C CYS A 388 -0.11 -21.74 13.77
N LEU A 389 0.73 -20.71 13.67
CA LEU A 389 1.53 -20.22 14.78
C LEU A 389 0.81 -19.17 15.63
N THR A 390 -0.24 -18.54 15.06
CA THR A 390 -1.05 -17.48 15.67
C THR A 390 -2.55 -17.80 15.59
N PRO A 391 -3.04 -18.79 16.36
CA PRO A 391 -4.38 -19.37 16.16
C PRO A 391 -5.55 -18.57 16.77
N ALA A 392 -5.31 -17.49 17.50
CA ALA A 392 -6.37 -16.66 18.07
C ALA A 392 -7.14 -15.92 16.98
N GLU A 393 -8.44 -15.67 17.16
CA GLU A 393 -9.24 -14.91 16.21
C GLU A 393 -8.81 -13.45 16.16
N GLY A 394 -8.51 -12.93 14.96
CA GLY A 394 -8.14 -11.54 14.73
C GLY A 394 -7.05 -11.35 13.67
N ASN A 395 -6.67 -10.10 13.48
CA ASN A 395 -5.58 -9.74 12.59
C ASN A 395 -4.27 -9.66 13.37
N HIS A 396 -3.26 -10.43 12.96
CA HIS A 396 -2.01 -10.65 13.67
C HIS A 396 -0.85 -9.84 13.11
N GLN A 397 0.05 -9.43 14.00
CA GLN A 397 1.37 -8.89 13.72
C GLN A 397 2.38 -9.70 14.54
N ALA A 398 3.25 -10.44 13.87
CA ALA A 398 4.19 -11.34 14.52
C ALA A 398 5.64 -10.88 14.35
N VAL A 399 6.42 -10.97 15.42
CA VAL A 399 7.86 -10.71 15.41
C VAL A 399 8.55 -11.99 15.86
N PHE A 400 9.36 -12.57 14.96
CA PHE A 400 10.11 -13.80 15.23
C PHE A 400 11.53 -13.49 15.73
N ASN A 401 12.06 -14.37 16.58
CA ASN A 401 13.48 -14.33 16.90
C ASN A 401 14.33 -14.92 15.76
N TYR A 402 15.66 -14.79 15.86
CA TYR A 402 16.61 -15.11 14.79
C TYR A 402 16.55 -16.58 14.31
N ASP A 403 16.27 -17.54 15.20
CA ASP A 403 16.21 -18.98 14.90
C ASP A 403 14.79 -19.51 14.75
N MET A 404 13.77 -18.66 14.72
CA MET A 404 12.35 -19.01 14.60
C MET A 404 11.78 -19.84 15.76
N LYS A 405 12.47 -19.94 16.88
CA LYS A 405 12.02 -20.69 18.06
C LYS A 405 10.88 -19.99 18.79
N TYR A 406 10.91 -18.66 18.81
CA TYR A 406 9.94 -17.82 19.49
C TYR A 406 9.30 -16.82 18.54
N VAL A 407 8.04 -16.50 18.82
CA VAL A 407 7.29 -15.43 18.15
C VAL A 407 6.53 -14.60 19.19
N VAL A 408 6.68 -13.28 19.12
CA VAL A 408 5.80 -12.35 19.81
C VAL A 408 4.66 -12.02 18.87
N ASP A 409 3.46 -12.40 19.26
CA ASP A 409 2.23 -12.28 18.50
C ASP A 409 1.35 -11.20 19.12
N LYS A 410 1.06 -10.14 18.37
CA LYS A 410 0.10 -9.09 18.73
C LYS A 410 -1.08 -9.16 17.79
N TYR A 411 -2.29 -9.34 18.32
CA TYR A 411 -3.50 -9.47 17.51
C TYR A 411 -4.66 -8.66 18.07
N SER A 412 -5.54 -8.23 17.17
CA SER A 412 -6.75 -7.47 17.48
C SER A 412 -7.76 -7.60 16.33
N LYS A 413 -8.99 -7.11 16.58
CA LYS A 413 -9.95 -6.79 15.50
C LYS A 413 -10.24 -5.30 15.50
N ALA A 414 -10.90 -4.80 14.48
CA ALA A 414 -11.25 -3.38 14.42
C ALA A 414 -12.06 -2.90 15.65
N ASP A 415 -12.87 -3.80 16.21
CA ASP A 415 -13.74 -3.58 17.38
C ASP A 415 -13.17 -4.10 18.72
N THR A 416 -12.04 -4.79 18.70
CA THR A 416 -11.49 -5.51 19.86
C THR A 416 -10.05 -5.08 20.14
N PRO A 417 -9.72 -4.62 21.37
CA PRO A 417 -8.38 -4.16 21.70
C PRO A 417 -7.32 -5.27 21.63
N PRO A 418 -6.04 -4.87 21.43
CA PRO A 418 -4.95 -5.83 21.23
C PRO A 418 -4.64 -6.72 22.43
N VAL A 419 -4.30 -7.96 22.13
CA VAL A 419 -3.62 -8.91 23.02
C VAL A 419 -2.24 -9.19 22.45
N THR A 420 -1.23 -9.30 23.32
CA THR A 420 0.14 -9.64 22.93
C THR A 420 0.60 -10.87 23.70
N GLU A 421 1.10 -11.86 23.01
CA GLU A 421 1.51 -13.17 23.56
C GLU A 421 2.89 -13.58 23.08
N LEU A 422 3.62 -14.30 23.91
CA LEU A 422 4.80 -15.05 23.50
C LEU A 422 4.36 -16.47 23.15
N ARG A 423 4.70 -16.92 21.96
CA ARG A 423 4.38 -18.24 21.43
C ARG A 423 5.61 -18.99 20.94
N SER A 424 5.48 -20.28 20.84
CA SER A 424 6.45 -21.13 20.15
C SER A 424 6.38 -20.91 18.64
N GLY A 425 7.46 -20.56 18.01
CA GLY A 425 7.59 -20.45 16.55
C GLY A 425 7.65 -21.81 15.85
N ILE A 426 7.61 -22.94 16.60
CA ILE A 426 7.68 -24.30 16.05
C ILE A 426 6.27 -24.89 15.89
N ASP A 427 5.43 -24.76 16.92
CA ASP A 427 4.10 -25.40 17.00
C ASP A 427 2.96 -24.44 17.39
N GLY A 428 3.25 -23.14 17.54
CA GLY A 428 2.26 -22.10 17.83
C GLY A 428 1.70 -22.12 19.26
N LYS A 429 2.21 -22.98 20.15
CA LYS A 429 1.72 -23.03 21.54
C LYS A 429 2.01 -21.73 22.26
N MET A 430 1.03 -21.21 22.96
CA MET A 430 1.19 -20.06 23.84
C MET A 430 2.11 -20.42 25.00
N ILE A 431 3.15 -19.63 25.20
CA ILE A 431 4.12 -19.73 26.30
C ILE A 431 3.67 -18.82 27.45
N SER A 432 3.36 -17.56 27.14
CA SER A 432 2.86 -16.61 28.13
C SER A 432 2.11 -15.46 27.47
N THR A 433 1.13 -14.89 28.18
CA THR A 433 0.56 -13.58 27.82
C THR A 433 1.55 -12.49 28.24
N ILE A 434 1.91 -11.63 27.30
CA ILE A 434 2.77 -10.47 27.54
C ILE A 434 1.94 -9.32 28.09
N ALA A 435 0.83 -8.99 27.37
CA ALA A 435 -0.06 -7.90 27.73
C ALA A 435 -1.46 -8.08 27.13
N LYS A 436 -2.45 -7.50 27.79
CA LYS A 436 -3.78 -7.23 27.24
C LYS A 436 -4.02 -5.74 27.31
N ALA A 437 -4.27 -5.11 26.19
CA ALA A 437 -4.46 -3.66 26.14
C ALA A 437 -5.67 -3.23 26.99
N ASP A 438 -5.44 -2.26 27.85
CA ASP A 438 -6.48 -1.64 28.69
C ASP A 438 -6.96 -0.35 28.04
N ILE A 439 -8.24 -0.34 27.62
CA ILE A 439 -8.91 0.80 27.00
C ILE A 439 -9.90 1.50 27.96
N SER A 440 -9.79 1.27 29.26
CA SER A 440 -10.68 1.90 30.28
C SER A 440 -10.69 3.42 30.14
N LYS A 441 -9.50 4.03 29.94
CA LYS A 441 -9.35 5.46 29.74
C LYS A 441 -10.01 5.97 28.46
N LEU A 442 -9.94 5.24 27.37
CA LEU A 442 -10.68 5.58 26.14
C LEU A 442 -12.19 5.56 26.38
N LYS A 443 -12.69 4.53 27.07
CA LYS A 443 -14.12 4.39 27.41
C LYS A 443 -14.60 5.52 28.32
N GLU A 444 -13.81 5.92 29.31
CA GLU A 444 -14.09 7.11 30.17
C GLU A 444 -14.22 8.39 29.33
N CYS A 445 -13.45 8.50 28.23
CA CYS A 445 -13.53 9.61 27.29
C CYS A 445 -14.71 9.50 26.30
N GLY A 446 -15.51 8.42 26.38
CA GLY A 446 -16.67 8.21 25.51
C GLY A 446 -16.34 7.44 24.20
N TRP A 447 -15.19 6.77 24.11
CA TRP A 447 -14.82 5.99 22.93
C TRP A 447 -15.81 4.86 22.66
N VAL A 448 -16.19 4.72 21.38
CA VAL A 448 -17.08 3.67 20.87
C VAL A 448 -16.37 2.91 19.76
N ALA A 449 -16.36 1.59 19.85
CA ALA A 449 -15.81 0.74 18.81
C ALA A 449 -16.59 0.88 17.48
N PRO A 450 -15.92 0.83 16.33
CA PRO A 450 -16.62 0.62 15.07
C PRO A 450 -17.30 -0.75 15.07
N GLU A 451 -18.43 -0.87 14.37
CA GLU A 451 -19.08 -2.18 14.17
C GLU A 451 -18.51 -2.84 12.91
N ILE A 452 -18.06 -4.09 13.02
CA ILE A 452 -17.74 -4.93 11.86
C ILE A 452 -19.06 -5.40 11.25
N PHE A 453 -19.30 -5.10 9.97
CA PHE A 453 -20.50 -5.46 9.26
C PHE A 453 -20.17 -6.10 7.91
N LYS A 454 -20.96 -7.10 7.51
CA LYS A 454 -20.84 -7.73 6.19
C LYS A 454 -22.19 -7.86 5.51
N ALA A 455 -22.18 -7.78 4.20
CA ALA A 455 -23.35 -7.99 3.34
C ALA A 455 -22.94 -8.73 2.07
N LYS A 456 -23.90 -9.28 1.35
CA LYS A 456 -23.63 -9.93 0.07
C LYS A 456 -23.31 -8.90 -1.01
N GLY A 457 -22.29 -9.22 -1.80
CA GLY A 457 -21.91 -8.44 -2.97
C GLY A 457 -22.84 -8.70 -4.16
N ARG A 458 -22.47 -8.12 -5.31
CA ARG A 458 -23.22 -8.15 -6.56
C ARG A 458 -23.56 -9.54 -7.10
N ASP A 459 -22.76 -10.53 -6.74
CA ASP A 459 -22.97 -11.94 -7.12
C ASP A 459 -23.96 -12.68 -6.20
N GLY A 460 -24.44 -12.04 -5.14
CA GLY A 460 -25.33 -12.61 -4.14
C GLY A 460 -24.72 -13.69 -3.24
N VAL A 461 -23.42 -13.98 -3.39
CA VAL A 461 -22.73 -15.07 -2.69
C VAL A 461 -21.57 -14.56 -1.84
N THR A 462 -20.72 -13.71 -2.40
CA THR A 462 -19.51 -13.20 -1.75
C THR A 462 -19.85 -12.22 -0.64
N ASP A 463 -19.32 -12.45 0.56
CA ASP A 463 -19.42 -11.50 1.68
C ASP A 463 -18.47 -10.32 1.45
N ILE A 464 -19.01 -9.12 1.41
CA ILE A 464 -18.28 -7.85 1.42
C ILE A 464 -18.18 -7.40 2.88
N TRP A 465 -16.95 -7.20 3.34
CA TRP A 465 -16.65 -6.84 4.71
C TRP A 465 -16.33 -5.36 4.85
N GLY A 466 -16.85 -4.75 5.91
CA GLY A 466 -16.67 -3.33 6.17
C GLY A 466 -16.85 -2.99 7.64
N ILE A 467 -16.73 -1.71 7.94
CA ILE A 467 -16.95 -1.15 9.28
C ILE A 467 -17.98 -0.01 9.23
N ILE A 468 -18.70 0.15 10.32
CA ILE A 468 -19.64 1.25 10.58
C ILE A 468 -19.14 2.02 11.79
N GLN A 469 -18.78 3.28 11.61
CA GLN A 469 -18.42 4.21 12.68
C GLN A 469 -19.60 5.11 13.00
N ARG A 470 -19.98 5.16 14.27
CA ARG A 470 -21.02 6.04 14.81
C ARG A 470 -20.39 7.19 15.60
N PRO A 471 -21.07 8.34 15.71
CA PRO A 471 -20.63 9.40 16.61
C PRO A 471 -20.71 8.96 18.09
N THR A 472 -19.91 9.57 18.96
CA THR A 472 -19.91 9.26 20.40
C THR A 472 -21.24 9.63 21.10
N ASN A 473 -21.96 10.61 20.58
CA ASN A 473 -23.30 11.03 21.04
C ASN A 473 -24.44 10.39 20.21
N PHE A 474 -24.19 9.18 19.69
CA PHE A 474 -25.16 8.47 18.86
C PHE A 474 -26.55 8.33 19.52
N ASP A 475 -27.60 8.66 18.77
CA ASP A 475 -28.99 8.55 19.17
C ASP A 475 -29.77 7.71 18.12
N PRO A 476 -30.18 6.49 18.43
CA PRO A 476 -30.83 5.60 17.47
C PRO A 476 -32.20 6.09 16.99
N THR A 477 -32.76 7.14 17.58
CA THR A 477 -34.04 7.74 17.16
C THR A 477 -33.88 8.76 16.05
N LYS A 478 -32.66 9.23 15.80
CA LYS A 478 -32.33 10.18 14.71
C LYS A 478 -32.03 9.47 13.40
N LYS A 479 -32.11 10.20 12.31
CA LYS A 479 -31.61 9.78 10.98
C LYS A 479 -30.24 10.39 10.73
N TYR A 480 -29.34 9.58 10.18
CA TYR A 480 -27.97 9.98 9.87
C TYR A 480 -27.68 9.76 8.40
N PRO A 481 -27.27 10.79 7.65
CA PRO A 481 -26.66 10.60 6.35
C PRO A 481 -25.43 9.70 6.45
N VAL A 482 -25.12 9.01 5.38
CA VAL A 482 -23.93 8.12 5.29
C VAL A 482 -22.80 8.87 4.61
N ILE A 483 -21.59 8.72 5.10
CA ILE A 483 -20.38 9.09 4.38
C ILE A 483 -19.51 7.85 4.21
N GLU A 484 -19.18 7.52 2.98
CA GLU A 484 -18.24 6.45 2.67
C GLU A 484 -16.82 7.02 2.53
N TYR A 485 -15.88 6.44 3.28
CA TYR A 485 -14.45 6.62 3.01
C TYR A 485 -14.01 5.53 2.05
N ILE A 486 -13.61 5.93 0.84
CA ILE A 486 -13.21 5.00 -0.21
C ILE A 486 -11.71 5.05 -0.49
N TYR A 487 -11.14 3.88 -0.64
CA TYR A 487 -9.94 3.59 -1.41
C TYR A 487 -10.13 2.18 -1.99
N ALA A 488 -10.20 2.08 -3.31
CA ALA A 488 -10.45 0.82 -4.02
C ALA A 488 -9.37 0.54 -5.09
N GLY A 489 -8.16 1.06 -4.88
CA GLY A 489 -7.01 0.71 -5.71
C GLY A 489 -6.78 -0.80 -5.70
N PRO A 490 -6.60 -1.47 -6.85
CA PRO A 490 -6.64 -2.93 -6.92
C PRO A 490 -5.52 -3.64 -6.14
N GLY A 491 -4.42 -2.95 -5.82
CA GLY A 491 -3.22 -3.56 -5.23
C GLY A 491 -3.36 -4.06 -3.79
N ASP A 492 -4.40 -3.63 -3.03
CA ASP A 492 -4.59 -4.04 -1.62
C ASP A 492 -6.07 -4.04 -1.21
N ALA A 493 -6.33 -4.30 0.08
CA ALA A 493 -7.60 -4.11 0.79
C ALA A 493 -7.39 -3.07 1.89
N TYR A 494 -8.36 -2.18 2.10
CA TYR A 494 -8.13 -0.94 2.83
C TYR A 494 -9.01 -0.76 4.07
N THR A 495 -10.04 -1.57 4.25
CA THR A 495 -10.86 -1.55 5.46
C THR A 495 -10.03 -1.94 6.67
N PRO A 496 -10.02 -1.14 7.76
CA PRO A 496 -9.27 -1.48 8.97
C PRO A 496 -9.65 -2.86 9.52
N LYS A 497 -8.64 -3.69 9.79
CA LYS A 497 -8.79 -5.04 10.34
C LYS A 497 -8.28 -5.18 11.76
N SER A 498 -7.51 -4.20 12.23
CA SER A 498 -6.96 -4.14 13.58
C SER A 498 -7.56 -2.97 14.37
N PHE A 499 -7.44 -3.03 15.68
CA PHE A 499 -7.84 -1.95 16.59
C PHE A 499 -7.09 -0.65 16.30
N ILE A 500 -7.84 0.44 16.21
CA ILE A 500 -7.34 1.80 16.08
C ILE A 500 -8.08 2.65 17.09
N ALA A 501 -7.34 3.28 18.03
CA ALA A 501 -7.93 4.15 19.05
C ALA A 501 -8.60 5.39 18.45
N TYR A 502 -8.00 5.96 17.41
CA TYR A 502 -8.51 7.11 16.69
C TYR A 502 -8.20 7.00 15.19
N ASN A 503 -9.23 6.98 14.38
CA ASN A 503 -9.10 7.08 12.94
C ASN A 503 -9.56 8.48 12.50
N TRP A 504 -8.60 9.30 12.12
CA TRP A 504 -8.81 10.68 11.70
C TRP A 504 -9.86 10.84 10.59
N ASN A 505 -9.86 9.94 9.64
CA ASN A 505 -10.76 10.02 8.49
C ASN A 505 -12.21 9.64 8.81
N THR A 506 -12.43 8.78 9.80
CA THR A 506 -13.77 8.27 10.10
C THR A 506 -14.33 8.79 11.41
N THR A 507 -13.53 8.78 12.49
CA THR A 507 -14.02 9.08 13.85
C THR A 507 -14.46 10.53 13.99
N ALA A 508 -13.61 11.49 13.59
CA ALA A 508 -13.94 12.92 13.72
C ALA A 508 -15.11 13.32 12.81
N LEU A 509 -15.14 12.77 11.59
CA LEU A 509 -16.23 13.06 10.64
C LEU A 509 -17.59 12.56 11.15
N ALA A 510 -17.61 11.39 11.82
CA ALA A 510 -18.85 10.86 12.41
C ALA A 510 -19.44 11.82 13.47
N GLU A 511 -18.59 12.52 14.24
CA GLU A 511 -19.03 13.44 15.30
C GLU A 511 -19.88 14.60 14.78
N LEU A 512 -19.77 14.94 13.50
CA LEU A 512 -20.58 15.98 12.87
C LEU A 512 -22.05 15.57 12.65
N GLY A 513 -22.38 14.30 12.95
CA GLY A 513 -23.73 13.77 12.79
C GLY A 513 -23.90 12.86 11.57
N PHE A 514 -22.86 12.11 11.22
CA PHE A 514 -22.88 11.14 10.14
C PHE A 514 -22.66 9.70 10.65
N ILE A 515 -23.13 8.74 9.88
CA ILE A 515 -22.61 7.37 9.93
C ILE A 515 -21.51 7.29 8.90
N VAL A 516 -20.28 6.96 9.33
CA VAL A 516 -19.15 6.81 8.41
C VAL A 516 -18.87 5.33 8.19
N VAL A 517 -18.75 4.93 6.92
CA VAL A 517 -18.53 3.53 6.53
C VAL A 517 -17.30 3.39 5.68
N GLN A 518 -16.69 2.21 5.73
CA GLN A 518 -15.59 1.80 4.88
C GLN A 518 -15.71 0.30 4.60
N MET A 519 -15.58 -0.12 3.33
CA MET A 519 -15.63 -1.52 2.93
C MET A 519 -14.75 -1.78 1.71
N ASP A 520 -14.39 -3.07 1.49
CA ASP A 520 -13.63 -3.51 0.32
C ASP A 520 -14.58 -4.27 -0.63
N GLY A 521 -14.93 -3.63 -1.76
CA GLY A 521 -15.74 -4.23 -2.83
C GLY A 521 -14.91 -5.10 -3.78
N MET A 522 -15.58 -5.81 -4.68
CA MET A 522 -14.92 -6.57 -5.74
C MET A 522 -14.08 -5.64 -6.63
N GLY A 523 -12.93 -6.13 -7.08
CA GLY A 523 -11.92 -5.34 -7.77
C GLY A 523 -10.74 -4.95 -6.88
N THR A 524 -10.84 -5.12 -5.54
CA THR A 524 -9.71 -5.02 -4.60
C THR A 524 -9.03 -6.37 -4.40
N ALA A 525 -7.94 -6.38 -3.62
CA ALA A 525 -7.04 -7.52 -3.48
C ALA A 525 -7.48 -8.60 -2.45
N TRP A 526 -6.73 -9.69 -2.39
CA TRP A 526 -6.66 -10.71 -1.33
C TRP A 526 -7.91 -11.60 -1.15
N ARG A 527 -8.77 -11.65 -2.15
CA ARG A 527 -9.94 -12.53 -2.19
C ARG A 527 -9.93 -13.49 -3.38
N GLY A 528 -8.74 -13.76 -3.91
CA GLY A 528 -8.50 -14.51 -5.12
C GLY A 528 -8.57 -13.66 -6.39
N LYS A 529 -7.92 -14.17 -7.45
CA LYS A 529 -7.72 -13.45 -8.71
C LYS A 529 -9.02 -13.01 -9.36
N LYS A 530 -10.05 -13.87 -9.40
CA LYS A 530 -11.37 -13.56 -9.98
C LYS A 530 -12.08 -12.38 -9.30
N PHE A 531 -11.85 -12.19 -8.00
CA PHE A 531 -12.41 -11.06 -7.26
C PHE A 531 -11.70 -9.76 -7.67
N GLU A 532 -10.39 -9.80 -7.82
CA GLU A 532 -9.56 -8.65 -8.17
C GLU A 532 -9.67 -8.27 -9.66
N GLU A 533 -9.73 -9.22 -10.56
CA GLU A 533 -9.77 -9.00 -12.01
C GLU A 533 -10.96 -8.17 -12.52
N LEU A 534 -11.99 -7.96 -11.70
CA LEU A 534 -13.10 -7.05 -12.03
C LEU A 534 -12.64 -5.61 -12.25
N CYS A 535 -11.48 -5.22 -11.72
CA CYS A 535 -10.86 -3.93 -11.97
C CYS A 535 -10.25 -3.81 -13.37
N TYR A 536 -9.94 -4.94 -14.04
CA TYR A 536 -9.18 -4.92 -15.29
C TYR A 536 -9.91 -4.19 -16.41
N LYS A 537 -9.27 -3.11 -16.94
CA LYS A 537 -9.85 -2.19 -17.92
C LYS A 537 -11.17 -1.55 -17.46
N ASN A 538 -11.42 -1.52 -16.16
CA ASN A 538 -12.69 -1.13 -15.59
C ASN A 538 -12.54 -0.44 -14.22
N LEU A 539 -11.53 0.41 -14.05
CA LEU A 539 -11.27 1.12 -12.79
C LEU A 539 -12.43 2.02 -12.37
N LYS A 540 -13.31 2.43 -13.31
CA LYS A 540 -14.55 3.15 -13.01
C LYS A 540 -15.55 2.36 -12.16
N ASP A 541 -15.43 1.03 -12.10
CA ASP A 541 -16.32 0.18 -11.27
C ASP A 541 -16.07 0.38 -9.79
N ALA A 542 -14.79 0.42 -9.36
CA ALA A 542 -14.36 0.65 -7.96
C ALA A 542 -15.15 -0.14 -6.90
N GLY A 543 -15.81 -1.22 -7.29
CA GLY A 543 -16.71 -2.00 -6.41
C GLY A 543 -18.05 -1.31 -6.12
N PHE A 544 -18.47 -0.27 -6.83
CA PHE A 544 -19.71 0.48 -6.54
C PHE A 544 -20.96 -0.38 -6.44
N PRO A 545 -21.21 -1.38 -7.31
CA PRO A 545 -22.37 -2.24 -7.14
C PRO A 545 -22.39 -2.98 -5.80
N ASP A 546 -21.22 -3.40 -5.28
CA ASP A 546 -21.12 -4.06 -3.99
C ASP A 546 -21.32 -3.08 -2.83
N ARG A 547 -20.72 -1.88 -2.94
CA ARG A 547 -20.77 -0.81 -1.95
C ARG A 547 -22.19 -0.30 -1.73
N GLU A 548 -22.91 -0.06 -2.82
CA GLU A 548 -24.32 0.32 -2.75
C GLU A 548 -25.21 -0.75 -2.11
N LEU A 549 -25.01 -2.03 -2.47
CA LEU A 549 -25.73 -3.15 -1.86
C LEU A 549 -25.42 -3.25 -0.36
N TRP A 550 -24.16 -3.07 0.01
CA TRP A 550 -23.72 -3.11 1.41
C TRP A 550 -24.35 -2.00 2.25
N ILE A 551 -24.35 -0.75 1.75
CA ILE A 551 -24.98 0.40 2.44
C ILE A 551 -26.51 0.19 2.54
N LYS A 552 -27.15 -0.28 1.48
CA LYS A 552 -28.58 -0.63 1.50
C LYS A 552 -28.92 -1.73 2.50
N ALA A 553 -28.05 -2.76 2.60
CA ALA A 553 -28.21 -3.84 3.60
C ALA A 553 -28.02 -3.31 5.04
N ALA A 554 -27.06 -2.43 5.26
CA ALA A 554 -26.86 -1.76 6.56
C ALA A 554 -28.09 -0.93 6.94
N ALA A 555 -28.65 -0.15 6.01
CA ALA A 555 -29.86 0.66 6.22
C ALA A 555 -31.10 -0.21 6.51
N ALA A 556 -31.22 -1.35 5.86
CA ALA A 556 -32.29 -2.31 6.12
C ALA A 556 -32.23 -2.88 7.54
N LYS A 557 -31.02 -3.12 8.06
CA LYS A 557 -30.78 -3.58 9.43
C LYS A 557 -30.94 -2.45 10.46
N TYR A 558 -30.50 -1.25 10.11
CA TYR A 558 -30.43 -0.09 11.02
C TYR A 558 -31.26 1.09 10.50
N PRO A 559 -32.51 1.27 11.00
CA PRO A 559 -33.41 2.32 10.51
C PRO A 559 -32.91 3.76 10.64
N TYR A 560 -31.89 4.00 11.46
CA TYR A 560 -31.25 5.31 11.63
C TYR A 560 -30.29 5.67 10.47
N ILE A 561 -29.91 4.72 9.62
CA ILE A 561 -29.06 4.95 8.43
C ILE A 561 -29.93 5.48 7.30
N ASP A 562 -29.57 6.63 6.72
CA ASP A 562 -30.23 7.22 5.57
C ASP A 562 -29.48 6.90 4.27
N ALA A 563 -29.79 5.75 3.65
CA ALA A 563 -29.21 5.34 2.38
C ALA A 563 -29.65 6.17 1.15
N ASN A 564 -30.56 7.14 1.33
CA ASN A 564 -30.94 8.08 0.27
C ASN A 564 -30.08 9.36 0.27
N ASN A 565 -29.22 9.52 1.27
CA ASN A 565 -28.40 10.69 1.47
C ASN A 565 -26.94 10.26 1.79
N VAL A 566 -26.23 9.83 0.74
CA VAL A 566 -24.91 9.24 0.83
C VAL A 566 -23.87 10.20 0.23
N GLY A 567 -22.84 10.51 1.00
CA GLY A 567 -21.62 11.17 0.53
C GLY A 567 -20.45 10.19 0.43
N ILE A 568 -19.38 10.61 -0.25
CA ILE A 568 -18.18 9.80 -0.45
C ILE A 568 -16.93 10.67 -0.46
N PHE A 569 -15.80 10.17 0.05
CA PHE A 569 -14.54 10.87 -0.05
C PHE A 569 -13.34 9.90 -0.09
N GLY A 570 -12.27 10.36 -0.71
CA GLY A 570 -11.00 9.65 -0.76
C GLY A 570 -9.88 10.51 -1.37
N ALA A 571 -8.67 9.97 -1.34
CA ALA A 571 -7.50 10.58 -1.96
C ALA A 571 -6.84 9.60 -2.93
N SER A 572 -6.05 10.12 -3.88
CA SER A 572 -5.32 9.28 -4.84
C SER A 572 -6.30 8.47 -5.72
N ALA A 573 -6.19 7.14 -5.77
CA ALA A 573 -7.22 6.28 -6.36
C ALA A 573 -8.62 6.57 -5.76
N GLY A 574 -8.71 6.72 -4.41
CA GLY A 574 -9.95 7.10 -3.74
C GLY A 574 -10.49 8.47 -4.16
N GLY A 575 -9.62 9.39 -4.56
CA GLY A 575 -10.02 10.67 -5.14
C GLY A 575 -10.63 10.51 -6.55
N GLN A 576 -10.02 9.69 -7.39
CA GLN A 576 -10.62 9.31 -8.68
C GLN A 576 -12.00 8.69 -8.50
N GLU A 577 -12.09 7.71 -7.61
CA GLU A 577 -13.31 6.96 -7.31
C GLU A 577 -14.40 7.87 -6.74
N SER A 578 -14.05 8.78 -5.83
CA SER A 578 -15.01 9.75 -5.29
C SER A 578 -15.60 10.65 -6.38
N THR A 579 -14.80 11.11 -7.33
CA THR A 579 -15.30 11.83 -8.51
C THR A 579 -16.18 10.94 -9.38
N THR A 580 -15.72 9.71 -9.66
CA THR A 580 -16.49 8.73 -10.44
C THR A 580 -17.87 8.47 -9.84
N ALA A 581 -17.99 8.40 -8.52
CA ALA A 581 -19.25 8.18 -7.80
C ALA A 581 -20.33 9.21 -8.17
N VAL A 582 -20.00 10.48 -8.19
CA VAL A 582 -20.98 11.54 -8.54
C VAL A 582 -21.12 11.76 -10.05
N LEU A 583 -20.24 11.20 -10.87
CA LEU A 583 -20.37 11.20 -12.32
C LEU A 583 -21.23 10.04 -12.83
N LEU A 584 -21.04 8.84 -12.31
CA LEU A 584 -21.63 7.61 -12.84
C LEU A 584 -22.70 6.99 -11.92
N HIS A 585 -22.68 7.32 -10.62
CA HIS A 585 -23.59 6.82 -9.58
C HIS A 585 -24.27 7.96 -8.80
N GLY A 586 -24.51 9.11 -9.45
CA GLY A 586 -25.08 10.30 -8.81
C GLY A 586 -26.55 10.14 -8.36
N ASP A 587 -27.23 9.09 -8.84
CA ASP A 587 -28.53 8.66 -8.30
C ASP A 587 -28.41 8.10 -6.87
N PHE A 588 -27.26 7.58 -6.47
CA PHE A 588 -26.96 7.10 -5.14
C PHE A 588 -26.13 8.11 -4.33
N TYR A 589 -24.95 8.53 -4.83
CA TYR A 589 -24.05 9.46 -4.15
C TYR A 589 -24.43 10.92 -4.39
N LYS A 590 -24.66 11.70 -3.34
CA LYS A 590 -25.14 13.10 -3.39
C LYS A 590 -24.06 14.15 -3.27
N ALA A 591 -22.89 13.78 -2.67
CA ALA A 591 -21.77 14.69 -2.48
C ALA A 591 -20.45 13.90 -2.48
N ALA A 592 -19.42 14.42 -3.14
CA ALA A 592 -18.11 13.81 -3.21
C ALA A 592 -17.01 14.82 -2.89
N TYR A 593 -16.08 14.43 -2.00
CA TYR A 593 -14.83 15.13 -1.76
C TYR A 593 -13.69 14.29 -2.35
N SER A 594 -13.03 14.83 -3.35
CA SER A 594 -12.00 14.15 -4.13
C SER A 594 -10.65 14.83 -3.96
N SER A 595 -9.70 14.19 -3.30
CA SER A 595 -8.37 14.75 -3.09
C SER A 595 -7.31 14.06 -3.94
N CYS A 596 -6.46 14.82 -4.60
CA CYS A 596 -5.30 14.36 -5.36
C CYS A 596 -5.60 13.16 -6.28
N GLY A 597 -6.79 13.16 -6.91
CA GLY A 597 -7.29 12.03 -7.70
C GLY A 597 -6.60 11.88 -9.05
N CYS A 598 -6.30 10.63 -9.44
CA CYS A 598 -5.95 10.30 -10.81
C CYS A 598 -7.21 10.36 -11.68
N GLN A 599 -7.59 11.54 -12.16
CA GLN A 599 -8.87 11.77 -12.85
C GLN A 599 -8.91 11.17 -14.27
N ASP A 600 -7.75 10.84 -14.82
CA ASP A 600 -7.61 10.13 -16.10
C ASP A 600 -6.38 9.21 -16.05
N ASN A 601 -6.60 7.92 -16.22
CA ASN A 601 -5.55 6.91 -16.11
C ASN A 601 -4.45 7.02 -17.18
N ARG A 602 -4.66 7.82 -18.24
CA ARG A 602 -3.62 8.18 -19.22
C ARG A 602 -2.65 9.24 -18.70
N MET A 603 -2.96 9.91 -17.59
CA MET A 603 -2.21 11.03 -17.02
C MET A 603 -1.38 10.65 -15.80
N ASP A 604 -1.41 9.39 -15.38
CA ASP A 604 -0.71 8.93 -14.19
C ASP A 604 0.35 7.87 -14.54
N LYS A 605 1.07 7.40 -13.55
CA LYS A 605 2.23 6.51 -13.66
C LYS A 605 1.98 5.27 -14.50
N ILE A 606 2.85 5.02 -15.47
CA ILE A 606 2.77 3.88 -16.39
C ILE A 606 2.69 2.53 -15.65
N TRP A 607 3.52 2.32 -14.63
CA TRP A 607 3.62 1.05 -13.91
C TRP A 607 2.33 0.68 -13.16
N TRP A 608 1.58 1.67 -12.62
CA TRP A 608 0.32 1.42 -11.94
C TRP A 608 -0.82 1.24 -12.96
N ASN A 609 -0.86 2.11 -13.94
CA ASN A 609 -2.01 2.17 -14.85
C ASN A 609 -1.98 1.07 -15.92
N GLU A 610 -0.83 0.75 -16.53
CA GLU A 610 -0.79 -0.34 -17.51
C GLU A 610 -1.04 -1.71 -16.87
N LEU A 611 -0.75 -1.89 -15.56
CA LEU A 611 -1.08 -3.12 -14.85
C LEU A 611 -2.60 -3.37 -14.82
N TRP A 612 -3.37 -2.35 -14.45
CA TRP A 612 -4.80 -2.51 -14.27
C TRP A 612 -5.61 -2.21 -15.54
N MET A 613 -5.13 -1.32 -16.37
CA MET A 613 -5.82 -0.90 -17.59
C MET A 613 -5.26 -1.56 -18.88
N GLY A 614 -4.13 -2.26 -18.77
CA GLY A 614 -3.50 -2.96 -19.89
C GLY A 614 -2.80 -2.06 -20.91
N TYR A 615 -2.11 -2.69 -21.84
CA TYR A 615 -1.44 -2.07 -22.99
C TYR A 615 -1.78 -2.86 -24.27
N PRO A 616 -1.92 -2.19 -25.45
CA PRO A 616 -1.83 -0.74 -25.67
C PRO A 616 -2.98 0.02 -25.03
N VAL A 617 -2.79 1.36 -24.86
CA VAL A 617 -3.86 2.27 -24.41
C VAL A 617 -5.02 2.19 -25.40
N ASP A 618 -6.20 1.84 -24.90
CA ASP A 618 -7.41 1.64 -25.70
C ASP A 618 -8.62 2.42 -25.17
N LYS A 619 -9.78 2.19 -25.73
CA LYS A 619 -11.04 2.87 -25.39
C LYS A 619 -11.42 2.73 -23.89
N SER A 620 -11.00 1.68 -23.21
CA SER A 620 -11.29 1.48 -21.79
C SER A 620 -10.74 2.62 -20.90
N TYR A 621 -9.61 3.20 -21.28
CA TYR A 621 -9.04 4.36 -20.60
C TYR A 621 -9.96 5.59 -20.69
N GLU A 622 -10.56 5.83 -21.86
CA GLU A 622 -11.53 6.94 -22.03
C GLU A 622 -12.81 6.67 -21.25
N GLU A 623 -13.30 5.45 -21.26
CA GLU A 623 -14.51 5.06 -20.53
C GLU A 623 -14.35 5.19 -19.02
N CYS A 624 -13.12 5.01 -18.47
CA CYS A 624 -12.80 5.18 -17.06
C CYS A 624 -12.41 6.63 -16.69
N SER A 625 -12.22 7.52 -17.68
CA SER A 625 -11.78 8.89 -17.45
C SER A 625 -12.86 9.78 -16.85
N ASN A 626 -12.60 10.39 -15.71
CA ASN A 626 -13.49 11.42 -15.14
C ASN A 626 -13.49 12.70 -15.98
N VAL A 627 -12.39 12.99 -16.70
CA VAL A 627 -12.31 14.12 -17.63
C VAL A 627 -13.32 13.95 -18.78
N VAL A 628 -13.35 12.76 -19.38
CA VAL A 628 -14.29 12.44 -20.47
C VAL A 628 -15.74 12.44 -19.97
N ASN A 629 -15.96 11.93 -18.77
CA ASN A 629 -17.30 11.78 -18.18
C ASN A 629 -17.79 13.02 -17.40
N ALA A 630 -17.03 14.11 -17.33
CA ALA A 630 -17.32 15.30 -16.52
C ALA A 630 -18.73 15.89 -16.76
N HIS A 631 -19.24 15.81 -17.99
CA HIS A 631 -20.58 16.27 -18.37
C HIS A 631 -21.72 15.56 -17.65
N LYS A 632 -21.45 14.38 -17.05
CA LYS A 632 -22.44 13.56 -16.33
C LYS A 632 -22.61 13.94 -14.86
N LEU A 633 -21.85 14.93 -14.35
CA LEU A 633 -21.88 15.29 -12.93
C LEU A 633 -23.32 15.50 -12.42
N GLN A 634 -23.64 14.75 -11.34
CA GLN A 634 -24.85 14.88 -10.54
C GLN A 634 -24.42 15.00 -9.07
N GLY A 635 -25.03 15.91 -8.32
CA GLY A 635 -24.66 16.14 -6.94
C GLY A 635 -23.51 17.14 -6.76
N ALA A 636 -23.10 17.34 -5.50
CA ALA A 636 -22.03 18.28 -5.15
C ALA A 636 -20.64 17.61 -5.29
N LEU A 637 -19.67 18.37 -5.82
CA LEU A 637 -18.27 17.91 -5.96
C LEU A 637 -17.32 18.96 -5.43
N MET A 638 -16.39 18.54 -4.55
CA MET A 638 -15.21 19.32 -4.16
C MET A 638 -13.96 18.58 -4.61
N LEU A 639 -13.16 19.23 -5.45
CA LEU A 639 -11.84 18.81 -5.88
C LEU A 639 -10.78 19.48 -5.00
N VAL A 640 -9.79 18.69 -4.54
CA VAL A 640 -8.67 19.18 -3.74
C VAL A 640 -7.38 18.66 -4.34
N VAL A 641 -6.35 19.51 -4.42
CA VAL A 641 -5.05 19.14 -4.99
C VAL A 641 -3.91 19.83 -4.25
N GLY A 642 -2.86 19.09 -3.94
CA GLY A 642 -1.59 19.64 -3.50
C GLY A 642 -0.84 20.24 -4.71
N GLU A 643 -0.37 21.47 -4.58
CA GLU A 643 0.34 22.16 -5.66
C GLU A 643 1.63 21.43 -6.07
N LEU A 644 2.29 20.78 -5.10
CA LEU A 644 3.54 20.04 -5.25
C LEU A 644 3.34 18.52 -5.27
N ASP A 645 2.20 18.05 -5.73
CA ASP A 645 1.94 16.61 -5.79
C ASP A 645 2.90 15.95 -6.79
N ASP A 646 3.89 15.24 -6.26
CA ASP A 646 4.93 14.52 -6.99
C ASP A 646 4.54 13.04 -7.26
N ASN A 647 3.36 12.62 -6.77
CA ASN A 647 2.82 11.28 -6.95
C ASN A 647 1.77 11.25 -8.07
N VAL A 648 0.70 12.02 -7.96
CA VAL A 648 -0.30 12.20 -9.00
C VAL A 648 -0.20 13.61 -9.56
N ASP A 649 0.21 13.73 -10.82
CA ASP A 649 0.39 15.01 -11.51
C ASP A 649 -0.82 15.95 -11.26
N PRO A 650 -0.62 17.14 -10.64
CA PRO A 650 -1.70 18.11 -10.38
C PRO A 650 -2.53 18.44 -11.61
N SER A 651 -1.94 18.34 -12.79
CA SER A 651 -2.62 18.55 -14.07
C SER A 651 -3.83 17.62 -14.25
N SER A 652 -3.83 16.43 -13.63
CA SER A 652 -4.98 15.50 -13.67
C SER A 652 -6.23 16.14 -13.07
N THR A 653 -6.08 16.80 -11.91
CA THR A 653 -7.18 17.55 -11.27
C THR A 653 -7.58 18.78 -12.08
N PHE A 654 -6.63 19.54 -12.62
CA PHE A 654 -6.95 20.71 -13.42
C PHE A 654 -7.65 20.35 -14.73
N GLN A 655 -7.34 19.21 -15.35
CA GLN A 655 -8.03 18.73 -16.55
C GLN A 655 -9.50 18.40 -16.30
N VAL A 656 -9.82 17.73 -15.19
CA VAL A 656 -11.24 17.46 -14.86
C VAL A 656 -11.96 18.74 -14.49
N ALA A 657 -11.34 19.68 -13.78
CA ALA A 657 -11.91 20.99 -13.49
C ALA A 657 -12.26 21.74 -14.78
N ASN A 658 -11.33 21.83 -15.73
CA ASN A 658 -11.57 22.44 -17.05
C ASN A 658 -12.69 21.74 -17.85
N ALA A 659 -12.80 20.41 -17.75
CA ALA A 659 -13.88 19.66 -18.41
C ALA A 659 -15.25 19.94 -17.78
N LEU A 660 -15.32 20.07 -16.45
CA LEU A 660 -16.52 20.46 -15.71
C LEU A 660 -16.98 21.88 -16.06
N GLU A 661 -16.04 22.84 -16.10
CA GLU A 661 -16.32 24.22 -16.54
C GLU A 661 -16.92 24.26 -17.95
N LYS A 662 -16.30 23.56 -18.90
CA LYS A 662 -16.79 23.47 -20.29
C LYS A 662 -18.15 22.80 -20.40
N ALA A 663 -18.47 21.88 -19.47
CA ALA A 663 -19.76 21.22 -19.40
C ALA A 663 -20.81 22.04 -18.64
N GLY A 664 -20.49 23.25 -18.14
CA GLY A 664 -21.37 24.10 -17.34
C GLY A 664 -21.78 23.48 -16.01
N LYS A 665 -20.89 22.69 -15.39
CA LYS A 665 -21.12 22.02 -14.10
C LYS A 665 -20.58 22.87 -12.96
N ASP A 666 -21.33 22.94 -11.84
CA ASP A 666 -20.90 23.61 -10.62
C ASP A 666 -20.09 22.66 -9.74
N PHE A 667 -18.96 23.13 -9.20
CA PHE A 667 -18.07 22.39 -8.32
C PHE A 667 -17.19 23.34 -7.49
N GLU A 668 -16.62 22.83 -6.42
CA GLU A 668 -15.62 23.56 -5.61
C GLU A 668 -14.21 23.04 -5.93
N LEU A 669 -13.22 23.93 -6.07
CA LEU A 669 -11.81 23.59 -6.26
C LEU A 669 -10.97 24.21 -5.16
N VAL A 670 -10.16 23.40 -4.47
CA VAL A 670 -9.21 23.82 -3.44
C VAL A 670 -7.82 23.42 -3.86
N VAL A 671 -6.96 24.40 -4.11
CA VAL A 671 -5.52 24.20 -4.33
C VAL A 671 -4.79 24.48 -3.03
N LEU A 672 -3.88 23.60 -2.63
CA LEU A 672 -3.09 23.71 -1.41
C LEU A 672 -1.64 24.06 -1.77
N PRO A 673 -1.23 25.36 -1.70
CA PRO A 673 0.12 25.78 -2.04
C PRO A 673 1.18 25.13 -1.14
N GLY A 674 2.30 24.68 -1.74
CA GLY A 674 3.40 24.07 -1.02
C GLY A 674 3.14 22.68 -0.45
N VAL A 675 2.00 22.05 -0.78
CA VAL A 675 1.58 20.75 -0.28
C VAL A 675 1.77 19.68 -1.35
N HIS A 676 2.34 18.55 -0.96
CA HIS A 676 2.50 17.34 -1.78
C HIS A 676 1.23 16.48 -1.81
N HIS A 677 1.36 15.19 -2.11
CA HIS A 677 0.25 14.23 -2.17
C HIS A 677 -0.46 14.11 -0.82
N THR A 678 -1.76 14.41 -0.73
CA THR A 678 -2.46 14.60 0.53
C THR A 678 -3.95 14.24 0.48
N MET A 679 -4.54 13.96 1.64
CA MET A 679 -5.99 13.95 1.87
C MET A 679 -6.57 15.38 2.04
N GLY A 680 -5.73 16.43 2.14
CA GLY A 680 -6.15 17.82 2.27
C GLY A 680 -5.50 18.60 3.40
N GLU A 681 -4.64 18.02 4.19
CA GLU A 681 -4.06 18.59 5.40
C GLU A 681 -5.17 19.13 6.34
N LYS A 682 -4.80 19.89 7.36
CA LYS A 682 -5.77 20.48 8.30
C LYS A 682 -6.78 21.43 7.63
N PHE A 683 -6.33 22.16 6.61
CA PHE A 683 -7.20 23.10 5.91
C PHE A 683 -8.22 22.37 5.04
N GLY A 684 -7.77 21.43 4.21
CA GLY A 684 -8.66 20.65 3.34
C GLY A 684 -9.61 19.75 4.13
N GLU A 685 -9.16 19.23 5.31
CA GLU A 685 -10.02 18.48 6.20
C GLU A 685 -11.18 19.35 6.73
N HIS A 686 -10.87 20.56 7.17
CA HIS A 686 -11.93 21.47 7.61
C HIS A 686 -12.91 21.78 6.47
N LYS A 687 -12.38 22.01 5.26
CA LYS A 687 -13.22 22.17 4.05
C LYS A 687 -14.10 20.94 3.79
N ARG A 688 -13.57 19.73 3.99
CA ARG A 688 -14.34 18.47 3.88
C ARG A 688 -15.49 18.42 4.87
N PHE A 689 -15.27 18.81 6.12
CA PHE A 689 -16.28 18.87 7.15
C PHE A 689 -17.40 19.84 6.76
N ASP A 690 -17.07 21.08 6.42
CA ASP A 690 -18.01 22.09 5.97
C ASP A 690 -18.79 21.64 4.73
N PHE A 691 -18.09 21.02 3.78
CA PHE A 691 -18.69 20.52 2.53
C PHE A 691 -19.79 19.49 2.78
N PHE A 692 -19.52 18.48 3.62
CA PHE A 692 -20.52 17.46 3.94
C PHE A 692 -21.65 17.99 4.82
N VAL A 693 -21.38 18.83 5.79
CA VAL A 693 -22.42 19.48 6.62
C VAL A 693 -23.35 20.30 5.75
N LYS A 694 -22.80 21.13 4.85
CA LYS A 694 -23.59 21.93 3.90
C LYS A 694 -24.43 21.08 2.95
N ASN A 695 -23.81 20.05 2.35
CA ASN A 695 -24.42 19.33 1.24
C ASN A 695 -25.30 18.14 1.66
N LEU A 696 -25.04 17.49 2.81
CA LEU A 696 -25.82 16.36 3.30
C LEU A 696 -26.78 16.72 4.43
N LEU A 697 -26.33 17.47 5.43
CA LEU A 697 -27.19 17.92 6.53
C LEU A 697 -28.03 19.15 6.17
N LYS A 698 -27.68 19.90 5.11
CA LYS A 698 -28.33 21.14 4.69
C LYS A 698 -28.27 22.23 5.78
N VAL A 699 -27.22 22.22 6.56
CA VAL A 699 -26.96 23.17 7.66
C VAL A 699 -25.80 24.07 7.26
N THR A 700 -25.86 25.35 7.66
CA THR A 700 -24.72 26.26 7.52
C THR A 700 -23.64 25.90 8.53
N PRO A 701 -22.40 25.58 8.08
CA PRO A 701 -21.30 25.31 9.00
C PRO A 701 -21.01 26.50 9.93
N PRO A 702 -20.51 26.25 11.17
CA PRO A 702 -20.10 27.32 12.07
C PRO A 702 -18.91 28.08 11.49
N LYS A 703 -18.70 29.33 11.91
CA LYS A 703 -17.51 30.08 11.53
C LYS A 703 -16.27 29.48 12.16
N TRP A 704 -15.18 29.42 11.39
CA TRP A 704 -13.93 28.77 11.81
C TRP A 704 -13.31 29.35 13.10
N ASN A 705 -13.47 30.64 13.33
CA ASN A 705 -12.99 31.32 14.54
C ASN A 705 -13.85 31.05 15.79
N GLU A 706 -15.02 30.44 15.66
CA GLU A 706 -15.88 30.03 16.75
C GLU A 706 -15.55 28.61 17.26
N ILE A 707 -14.85 27.81 16.45
CA ILE A 707 -14.50 26.41 16.74
C ILE A 707 -13.32 26.37 17.71
N THR A 708 -13.49 25.64 18.81
CA THR A 708 -12.41 25.35 19.76
C THR A 708 -11.61 24.15 19.29
N LYS A 709 -10.32 24.35 19.00
CA LYS A 709 -9.40 23.31 18.48
C LYS A 709 -8.60 22.68 19.60
#